data_430a819cae63f782a33d3aa4cf73f4dc
#
_entry.id   430a819cae63f782a33d3aa4cf73f4dc
#
_cell.length_a   1.000
_cell.length_b   1.000
_cell.length_c   1.000
_cell.angle_alpha   90.00
_cell.angle_beta   90.00
_cell.angle_gamma   90.00
#
_symmetry.space_group_name_H-M   'P 1'
#
loop_
_entity.id
_entity.type
_entity.pdbx_description
1 polymer ?
#
loop_
_entity_poly.entity_id
_entity_poly.type
_entity_poly.pdbx_seq_one_letter_code
_entity_poly.pdbx_strand_id
1 'polypeptide(L)'
;LGSVYVKGYPVIEGLLNAVHLDHLIELEVSEDELLKHTGERIELTSWADDYFESASGRVVTIHVTHTAQDGTLLANETERFAIRGRAYSDALPPEAPDYGGIEAEIESTPRRLLRRVKVVAPHEMTAFARTSGDFNPIHTSHRGAAVSGLAAPLVHGMWLSATAQYAVQALDEKGAHYEIAGWTYNMYGMVQLDDEVEISIERVGRVAHAGMVLEVTSRIDGNIVSRGTAIVRAPKSAFVYPGQGIQKQGMVLDERAKSPAAREVWERADKVTREKLGFSILAVVRDNPKELTANGVTYRHPEGLLNLTQFTQVALATVAFAQTARLREAGADIWPAYFAGHSLGEYNALSSFAGVIPLETVLELVFHRGSTMHHLIPRDEKGRSNYRMGALRPNQFGVGDDGVREYVESVSKASGEFLEIVNYNLAGQQYAVAGTIAGLKALKADSARRVAEYGGKPAFMLVPGIDVPFHSTLLRKGVPEFRDKLDALLPKHIDYRGRLVGRYIPNLVAVPFEMTKEFAAKILEVVPSERIKAALDDPKVWDSYAEDDQKLGRLLLTELLSWQFASPVRWIETQALLFGSAEQGGLGVEEYVEVGLGNAPTLANLGSKTLRLPDFSGCDVTVYNVGRDEGRVYMTDSDSLVPDDEPEETETSAPAAAPAPAAP
;
A
#
# COMPACT_ATOMS: atom_id res chain seq x y z
N LEU A 1 -24.48 -16.64 -30.18
CA LEU A 1 -25.37 -17.84 -30.05
C LEU A 1 -25.96 -18.28 -31.39
N GLY A 2 -26.42 -17.37 -32.24
CA GLY A 2 -27.10 -17.71 -33.51
C GLY A 2 -26.28 -18.50 -34.51
N SER A 3 -24.98 -18.52 -34.42
CA SER A 3 -24.05 -19.20 -35.33
C SER A 3 -23.36 -20.40 -34.71
N VAL A 4 -23.66 -20.72 -33.45
CA VAL A 4 -22.97 -21.77 -32.71
C VAL A 4 -23.65 -23.11 -32.87
N TYR A 5 -22.90 -24.12 -33.26
CA TYR A 5 -23.31 -25.51 -33.35
C TYR A 5 -22.42 -26.35 -32.41
N VAL A 6 -23.06 -27.13 -31.54
CA VAL A 6 -22.34 -28.09 -30.70
C VAL A 6 -22.80 -29.50 -31.06
N LYS A 7 -21.86 -30.36 -31.41
CA LYS A 7 -22.14 -31.75 -31.86
C LYS A 7 -23.23 -31.82 -32.99
N GLY A 8 -23.26 -30.81 -33.89
CA GLY A 8 -24.18 -30.74 -35.02
C GLY A 8 -25.56 -30.18 -34.68
N TYR A 9 -25.82 -29.77 -33.47
CA TYR A 9 -27.09 -29.14 -33.08
C TYR A 9 -26.92 -27.62 -32.93
N PRO A 10 -27.84 -26.82 -33.53
CA PRO A 10 -27.79 -25.38 -33.36
C PRO A 10 -28.17 -24.99 -31.94
N VAL A 11 -27.31 -24.19 -31.28
CA VAL A 11 -27.57 -23.66 -29.92
C VAL A 11 -28.75 -22.69 -29.90
N ILE A 12 -29.09 -22.12 -31.07
CA ILE A 12 -30.21 -21.16 -31.23
C ILE A 12 -31.58 -21.75 -30.96
N GLU A 13 -31.72 -23.07 -31.02
CA GLU A 13 -33.01 -23.71 -30.75
C GLU A 13 -33.38 -23.56 -29.28
N GLY A 14 -34.32 -22.70 -29.00
CA GLY A 14 -34.70 -22.32 -27.62
C GLY A 14 -34.14 -20.97 -27.16
N LEU A 15 -33.68 -20.11 -28.08
CA LEU A 15 -33.14 -18.79 -27.75
C LEU A 15 -34.07 -17.95 -26.86
N LEU A 16 -35.39 -18.03 -27.04
CA LEU A 16 -36.37 -17.36 -26.19
C LEU A 16 -36.35 -17.86 -24.73
N ASN A 17 -35.85 -19.05 -24.52
CA ASN A 17 -35.70 -19.65 -23.18
C ASN A 17 -34.26 -19.57 -22.67
N ALA A 18 -33.35 -18.95 -23.41
CA ALA A 18 -31.99 -18.74 -22.99
C ALA A 18 -31.95 -17.64 -21.89
N VAL A 19 -31.31 -17.95 -20.79
CA VAL A 19 -31.03 -17.00 -19.70
C VAL A 19 -29.53 -16.94 -19.49
N HIS A 20 -29.04 -15.76 -19.29
CA HIS A 20 -27.64 -15.54 -18.88
C HIS A 20 -27.46 -16.00 -17.46
N LEU A 21 -26.52 -16.89 -17.20
CA LEU A 21 -26.23 -17.39 -15.85
C LEU A 21 -25.16 -16.52 -15.17
N ASP A 22 -24.03 -16.42 -15.83
CA ASP A 22 -22.87 -15.73 -15.31
C ASP A 22 -21.88 -15.38 -16.42
N HIS A 23 -20.93 -14.54 -16.08
CA HIS A 23 -19.79 -14.19 -16.92
C HIS A 23 -18.56 -13.84 -16.11
N LEU A 24 -17.40 -13.93 -16.73
CA LEU A 24 -16.10 -13.45 -16.27
C LEU A 24 -15.55 -12.54 -17.36
N ILE A 25 -15.13 -11.33 -16.98
CA ILE A 25 -14.42 -10.38 -17.85
C ILE A 25 -13.09 -10.06 -17.19
N GLU A 26 -12.00 -10.26 -17.91
CA GLU A 26 -10.65 -9.94 -17.48
C GLU A 26 -10.03 -8.93 -18.43
N LEU A 27 -9.61 -7.78 -17.92
CA LEU A 27 -8.89 -6.79 -18.70
C LEU A 27 -7.42 -7.16 -18.77
N GLU A 28 -6.88 -7.22 -19.99
CA GLU A 28 -5.46 -7.47 -20.25
C GLU A 28 -4.64 -6.18 -20.28
N VAL A 29 -5.30 -5.04 -20.21
CA VAL A 29 -4.73 -3.70 -20.21
C VAL A 29 -5.33 -2.86 -19.09
N SER A 30 -4.67 -1.77 -18.71
CA SER A 30 -5.26 -0.81 -17.76
C SER A 30 -6.45 -0.06 -18.37
N GLU A 31 -7.28 0.53 -17.52
CA GLU A 31 -8.40 1.39 -17.96
C GLU A 31 -7.91 2.54 -18.83
N ASP A 32 -6.81 3.19 -18.47
CA ASP A 32 -6.19 4.26 -19.27
C ASP A 32 -5.77 3.79 -20.66
N GLU A 33 -5.23 2.58 -20.78
CA GLU A 33 -4.86 2.01 -22.07
C GLU A 33 -6.12 1.65 -22.88
N LEU A 34 -7.10 1.03 -22.24
CA LEU A 34 -8.39 0.72 -22.86
C LEU A 34 -9.06 1.98 -23.43
N LEU A 35 -9.04 3.09 -22.71
CA LEU A 35 -9.61 4.37 -23.13
C LEU A 35 -8.92 4.96 -24.37
N LYS A 36 -7.64 4.67 -24.60
CA LYS A 36 -6.93 5.13 -25.81
C LYS A 36 -7.48 4.52 -27.09
N HIS A 37 -8.09 3.33 -27.01
CA HIS A 37 -8.73 2.65 -28.13
C HIS A 37 -10.19 3.08 -28.35
N THR A 38 -10.66 4.13 -27.66
CA THR A 38 -12.03 4.65 -27.80
C THR A 38 -12.28 5.12 -29.23
N GLY A 39 -13.34 4.56 -29.85
CA GLY A 39 -13.72 4.89 -31.21
C GLY A 39 -13.01 4.05 -32.30
N GLU A 40 -12.08 3.20 -31.91
CA GLU A 40 -11.48 2.23 -32.82
C GLU A 40 -12.44 1.06 -33.10
N ARG A 41 -12.16 0.33 -34.18
CA ARG A 41 -12.82 -0.93 -34.48
C ARG A 41 -12.12 -2.05 -33.70
N ILE A 42 -12.85 -2.69 -32.80
CA ILE A 42 -12.38 -3.86 -32.06
C ILE A 42 -12.74 -5.14 -32.78
N GLU A 43 -11.81 -6.07 -32.92
CA GLU A 43 -12.03 -7.41 -33.41
C GLU A 43 -12.47 -8.32 -32.27
N LEU A 44 -13.60 -8.97 -32.43
CA LEU A 44 -14.15 -9.95 -31.51
C LEU A 44 -14.01 -11.35 -32.09
N THR A 45 -13.27 -12.22 -31.43
CA THR A 45 -13.20 -13.64 -31.76
C THR A 45 -13.92 -14.43 -30.67
N SER A 46 -14.94 -15.22 -31.08
CA SER A 46 -15.73 -16.01 -30.12
C SER A 46 -15.84 -17.47 -30.54
N TRP A 47 -15.85 -18.36 -29.55
CA TRP A 47 -16.05 -19.79 -29.73
C TRP A 47 -16.81 -20.39 -28.56
N ALA A 48 -17.50 -21.50 -28.80
CA ALA A 48 -18.13 -22.31 -27.75
C ALA A 48 -17.16 -23.42 -27.36
N ASP A 49 -16.91 -23.57 -26.09
CA ASP A 49 -15.97 -24.56 -25.58
C ASP A 49 -16.68 -25.71 -24.88
N ASP A 50 -17.70 -25.45 -24.11
CA ASP A 50 -18.38 -26.44 -23.32
C ASP A 50 -19.90 -26.44 -23.50
N TYR A 51 -20.51 -27.61 -23.28
CA TYR A 51 -21.93 -27.79 -23.41
C TYR A 51 -22.39 -28.95 -22.54
N PHE A 52 -23.18 -28.67 -21.51
CA PHE A 52 -23.55 -29.66 -20.50
C PHE A 52 -25.00 -29.48 -20.01
N GLU A 53 -25.53 -30.49 -19.31
CA GLU A 53 -26.82 -30.40 -18.63
C GLU A 53 -26.65 -29.91 -17.21
N SER A 54 -27.58 -29.08 -16.75
CA SER A 54 -27.64 -28.61 -15.37
C SER A 54 -29.09 -28.53 -14.89
N ALA A 55 -29.26 -28.27 -13.58
CA ALA A 55 -30.58 -28.01 -13.00
C ALA A 55 -31.25 -26.75 -13.60
N SER A 56 -30.48 -25.81 -14.09
CA SER A 56 -30.97 -24.59 -14.78
C SER A 56 -31.35 -24.80 -16.22
N GLY A 57 -31.02 -25.94 -16.80
CA GLY A 57 -31.24 -26.28 -18.22
C GLY A 57 -29.94 -26.70 -18.91
N ARG A 58 -29.94 -26.67 -20.21
CA ARG A 58 -28.75 -26.96 -21.00
C ARG A 58 -27.86 -25.74 -21.07
N VAL A 59 -26.64 -25.86 -20.55
CA VAL A 59 -25.68 -24.75 -20.45
C VAL A 59 -24.68 -24.81 -21.60
N VAL A 60 -24.39 -23.66 -22.19
CA VAL A 60 -23.32 -23.45 -23.14
C VAL A 60 -22.33 -22.41 -22.58
N THR A 61 -21.05 -22.70 -22.72
CA THR A 61 -19.94 -21.77 -22.36
C THR A 61 -19.41 -21.17 -23.65
N ILE A 62 -19.29 -19.86 -23.68
CA ILE A 62 -18.78 -19.07 -24.81
C ILE A 62 -17.61 -18.23 -24.32
N HIS A 63 -16.50 -18.32 -25.03
CA HIS A 63 -15.34 -17.44 -24.82
C HIS A 63 -15.33 -16.36 -25.91
N VAL A 64 -14.89 -15.16 -25.53
CA VAL A 64 -14.73 -14.02 -26.43
C VAL A 64 -13.40 -13.34 -26.14
N THR A 65 -12.62 -13.05 -27.17
CA THR A 65 -11.45 -12.18 -27.08
C THR A 65 -11.71 -10.85 -27.77
N HIS A 66 -11.25 -9.77 -27.16
CA HIS A 66 -11.37 -8.41 -27.66
C HIS A 66 -9.98 -7.90 -28.04
N THR A 67 -9.75 -7.66 -29.34
CA THR A 67 -8.43 -7.28 -29.86
C THR A 67 -8.52 -5.94 -30.60
N ALA A 68 -7.63 -5.01 -30.27
CA ALA A 68 -7.52 -3.72 -30.94
C ALA A 68 -6.93 -3.87 -32.35
N GLN A 69 -7.00 -2.81 -33.18
CA GLN A 69 -6.52 -2.83 -34.55
C GLN A 69 -5.03 -3.09 -34.70
N ASP A 70 -4.26 -2.70 -33.72
CA ASP A 70 -2.80 -2.92 -33.66
C ASP A 70 -2.41 -4.33 -33.19
N GLY A 71 -3.39 -5.17 -32.85
CA GLY A 71 -3.19 -6.52 -32.34
C GLY A 71 -3.10 -6.64 -30.82
N THR A 72 -3.26 -5.54 -30.09
CA THR A 72 -3.27 -5.56 -28.62
C THR A 72 -4.51 -6.30 -28.12
N LEU A 73 -4.33 -7.32 -27.30
CA LEU A 73 -5.41 -8.01 -26.60
C LEU A 73 -5.89 -7.10 -25.45
N LEU A 74 -7.15 -6.68 -25.52
CA LEU A 74 -7.74 -5.75 -24.56
C LEU A 74 -8.44 -6.45 -23.40
N ALA A 75 -9.21 -7.52 -23.72
CA ALA A 75 -9.96 -8.27 -22.73
C ALA A 75 -10.23 -9.70 -23.18
N ASN A 76 -10.37 -10.60 -22.20
CA ASN A 76 -10.94 -11.92 -22.33
C ASN A 76 -12.29 -11.98 -21.62
N GLU A 77 -13.24 -12.66 -22.21
CA GLU A 77 -14.56 -12.84 -21.64
C GLU A 77 -15.00 -14.30 -21.75
N THR A 78 -15.63 -14.80 -20.70
CA THR A 78 -16.27 -16.11 -20.66
C THR A 78 -17.69 -15.95 -20.18
N GLU A 79 -18.67 -16.43 -20.97
CA GLU A 79 -20.09 -16.31 -20.67
C GLU A 79 -20.77 -17.67 -20.66
N ARG A 80 -21.70 -17.88 -19.72
CA ARG A 80 -22.55 -19.06 -19.69
C ARG A 80 -24.02 -18.70 -19.83
N PHE A 81 -24.69 -19.45 -20.71
CA PHE A 81 -26.12 -19.33 -20.92
C PHE A 81 -26.80 -20.67 -20.67
N ALA A 82 -27.94 -20.66 -19.96
CA ALA A 82 -28.79 -21.83 -19.82
C ALA A 82 -30.00 -21.75 -20.76
N ILE A 83 -30.23 -22.78 -21.55
CA ILE A 83 -31.40 -22.93 -22.38
C ILE A 83 -32.43 -23.76 -21.59
N ARG A 84 -33.43 -23.08 -21.05
CA ARG A 84 -34.42 -23.65 -20.14
C ARG A 84 -35.45 -24.51 -20.91
N GLY A 85 -36.01 -25.52 -20.23
CA GLY A 85 -37.08 -26.34 -20.75
C GLY A 85 -36.69 -27.34 -21.84
N ARG A 86 -35.39 -27.46 -22.15
CA ARG A 86 -34.88 -28.46 -23.09
C ARG A 86 -34.25 -29.61 -22.29
N ALA A 87 -34.90 -30.75 -22.28
CA ALA A 87 -34.41 -31.94 -21.66
C ALA A 87 -33.47 -32.70 -22.60
N TYR A 88 -32.27 -32.81 -22.26
CA TYR A 88 -31.17 -33.73 -22.44
C TYR A 88 -30.77 -34.23 -23.80
N SER A 89 -29.54 -34.59 -23.81
CA SER A 89 -28.91 -35.50 -24.75
C SER A 89 -28.09 -36.52 -23.95
N ASP A 90 -28.20 -37.79 -24.27
CA ASP A 90 -27.47 -38.88 -23.63
C ASP A 90 -25.93 -38.76 -23.72
N ALA A 91 -25.43 -37.79 -24.46
CA ALA A 91 -24.01 -37.59 -24.72
C ALA A 91 -23.38 -36.45 -23.91
N LEU A 92 -24.15 -35.72 -23.08
CA LEU A 92 -23.64 -34.59 -22.30
C LEU A 92 -23.26 -35.00 -20.89
N PRO A 93 -22.17 -34.45 -20.32
CA PRO A 93 -21.82 -34.70 -18.93
C PRO A 93 -22.94 -34.21 -18.00
N PRO A 94 -23.25 -34.96 -16.94
CA PRO A 94 -24.33 -34.60 -16.01
C PRO A 94 -23.97 -33.44 -15.08
N GLU A 95 -22.69 -33.14 -14.91
CA GLU A 95 -22.20 -32.12 -14.01
C GLU A 95 -21.55 -30.97 -14.78
N ALA A 96 -21.79 -29.76 -14.31
CA ALA A 96 -21.08 -28.58 -14.78
C ALA A 96 -19.60 -28.74 -14.43
N PRO A 97 -18.66 -28.51 -15.38
CA PRO A 97 -17.30 -28.25 -15.01
C PRO A 97 -17.28 -27.06 -14.05
N ASP A 98 -16.36 -27.11 -13.11
CA ASP A 98 -16.16 -26.00 -12.19
C ASP A 98 -15.86 -24.75 -13.03
N TYR A 99 -16.75 -23.76 -12.98
CA TYR A 99 -16.56 -22.50 -13.66
C TYR A 99 -15.52 -21.75 -12.86
N GLY A 100 -14.27 -21.93 -13.27
CA GLY A 100 -13.16 -21.21 -12.67
C GLY A 100 -13.44 -19.71 -12.80
N GLY A 101 -13.78 -19.06 -11.72
CA GLY A 101 -13.74 -17.62 -11.68
C GLY A 101 -12.34 -17.10 -12.05
N ILE A 102 -12.03 -15.91 -11.66
CA ILE A 102 -10.69 -15.34 -11.85
C ILE A 102 -9.65 -16.31 -11.28
N GLU A 103 -8.76 -16.81 -12.12
CA GLU A 103 -7.66 -17.69 -11.74
C GLU A 103 -6.61 -16.89 -10.97
N ALA A 104 -6.85 -16.68 -9.69
CA ALA A 104 -5.93 -15.98 -8.81
C ALA A 104 -5.98 -16.57 -7.41
N GLU A 105 -4.85 -16.66 -6.76
CA GLU A 105 -4.78 -17.04 -5.36
C GLU A 105 -5.29 -15.89 -4.49
N ILE A 106 -6.48 -16.06 -3.95
CA ILE A 106 -7.17 -15.07 -3.11
C ILE A 106 -6.82 -15.32 -1.65
N GLU A 107 -6.23 -14.33 -1.01
CA GLU A 107 -6.05 -14.28 0.43
C GLU A 107 -7.23 -13.55 1.06
N SER A 108 -7.99 -14.26 1.91
CA SER A 108 -9.13 -13.66 2.61
C SER A 108 -8.69 -12.60 3.60
N THR A 109 -9.44 -11.50 3.65
CA THR A 109 -9.28 -10.42 4.63
C THR A 109 -10.58 -10.25 5.42
N PRO A 110 -10.55 -9.59 6.59
CA PRO A 110 -11.79 -9.23 7.27
C PRO A 110 -12.72 -8.47 6.35
N ARG A 111 -14.00 -8.90 6.30
CA ARG A 111 -15.03 -8.29 5.46
C ARG A 111 -15.27 -6.85 5.88
N ARG A 112 -15.37 -5.92 4.91
CA ARG A 112 -15.65 -4.50 5.15
C ARG A 112 -16.55 -3.95 4.06
N LEU A 113 -17.68 -3.37 4.45
CA LEU A 113 -18.57 -2.66 3.54
C LEU A 113 -17.91 -1.36 3.07
N LEU A 114 -17.74 -1.21 1.77
CA LEU A 114 -17.16 -0.01 1.15
C LEU A 114 -18.26 0.93 0.65
N ARG A 115 -19.31 0.37 0.03
CA ARG A 115 -20.42 1.12 -0.56
C ARG A 115 -21.73 0.36 -0.44
N ARG A 116 -22.81 1.12 -0.33
CA ARG A 116 -24.17 0.62 -0.50
C ARG A 116 -24.94 1.67 -1.30
N VAL A 117 -25.47 1.25 -2.43
CA VAL A 117 -26.26 2.11 -3.31
C VAL A 117 -27.60 1.45 -3.61
N LYS A 118 -28.61 2.29 -3.88
CA LYS A 118 -29.92 1.85 -4.33
C LYS A 118 -30.17 2.39 -5.74
N VAL A 119 -30.62 1.55 -6.61
CA VAL A 119 -30.97 1.90 -7.99
C VAL A 119 -32.36 1.38 -8.30
N VAL A 120 -33.10 2.07 -9.13
CA VAL A 120 -34.40 1.61 -9.64
C VAL A 120 -34.18 1.03 -11.03
N ALA A 121 -34.63 -0.20 -11.23
CA ALA A 121 -34.57 -0.85 -12.54
C ALA A 121 -35.38 -0.04 -13.57
N PRO A 122 -34.97 -0.04 -14.86
CA PRO A 122 -35.68 0.72 -15.88
C PRO A 122 -37.14 0.30 -16.04
N HIS A 123 -37.99 1.27 -16.34
CA HIS A 123 -39.41 1.03 -16.64
C HIS A 123 -39.59 0.24 -17.95
N GLU A 124 -38.61 0.31 -18.84
CA GLU A 124 -38.60 -0.45 -20.13
C GLU A 124 -37.14 -0.67 -20.57
N MET A 125 -36.90 -1.71 -21.34
CA MET A 125 -35.53 -2.14 -21.68
C MET A 125 -35.13 -1.85 -23.13
N THR A 126 -35.93 -1.13 -23.90
CA THR A 126 -35.67 -0.86 -25.32
C THR A 126 -34.38 -0.08 -25.55
N ALA A 127 -34.07 0.88 -24.68
CA ALA A 127 -32.84 1.66 -24.75
C ALA A 127 -31.60 0.76 -24.52
N PHE A 128 -31.63 -0.09 -23.51
CA PHE A 128 -30.55 -1.04 -23.24
C PHE A 128 -30.41 -2.09 -24.36
N ALA A 129 -31.54 -2.63 -24.87
CA ALA A 129 -31.53 -3.56 -26.02
C ALA A 129 -30.85 -2.95 -27.26
N ARG A 130 -31.04 -1.66 -27.52
CA ARG A 130 -30.36 -0.96 -28.61
C ARG A 130 -28.86 -0.80 -28.38
N THR A 131 -28.46 -0.57 -27.14
CA THR A 131 -27.05 -0.40 -26.78
C THR A 131 -26.29 -1.73 -26.78
N SER A 132 -26.89 -2.77 -26.18
CA SER A 132 -26.26 -4.09 -26.06
C SER A 132 -26.40 -4.96 -27.30
N GLY A 133 -27.37 -4.64 -28.19
CA GLY A 133 -27.74 -5.51 -29.31
C GLY A 133 -28.60 -6.71 -28.92
N ASP A 134 -28.97 -6.85 -27.65
CA ASP A 134 -29.84 -7.92 -27.17
C ASP A 134 -31.30 -7.53 -27.26
N PHE A 135 -31.93 -7.92 -28.35
CA PHE A 135 -33.36 -7.73 -28.63
C PHE A 135 -34.21 -8.93 -28.25
N ASN A 136 -33.77 -9.80 -27.35
CA ASN A 136 -34.59 -10.92 -26.90
C ASN A 136 -35.95 -10.40 -26.39
N PRO A 137 -37.08 -10.86 -26.99
CA PRO A 137 -38.41 -10.32 -26.69
C PRO A 137 -38.86 -10.49 -25.25
N ILE A 138 -38.23 -11.35 -24.47
CA ILE A 138 -38.53 -11.50 -23.02
C ILE A 138 -38.24 -10.20 -22.25
N HIS A 139 -37.38 -9.33 -22.75
CA HIS A 139 -37.01 -8.07 -22.14
C HIS A 139 -37.78 -6.86 -22.67
N THR A 140 -38.32 -6.95 -23.89
CA THR A 140 -38.84 -5.77 -24.58
C THR A 140 -40.32 -5.88 -24.95
N SER A 141 -40.97 -7.06 -24.75
CA SER A 141 -42.33 -7.32 -25.20
C SER A 141 -43.13 -8.13 -24.19
N HIS A 142 -44.28 -7.62 -23.73
CA HIS A 142 -45.21 -8.37 -22.91
C HIS A 142 -45.68 -9.69 -23.55
N ARG A 143 -45.87 -9.67 -24.88
CA ARG A 143 -46.23 -10.89 -25.62
C ARG A 143 -45.07 -11.89 -25.63
N GLY A 144 -43.83 -11.40 -25.83
CA GLY A 144 -42.64 -12.26 -25.78
C GLY A 144 -42.45 -12.87 -24.39
N ALA A 145 -42.60 -12.09 -23.33
CA ALA A 145 -42.55 -12.54 -21.95
C ALA A 145 -43.63 -13.61 -21.69
N ALA A 146 -44.87 -13.37 -22.07
CA ALA A 146 -45.97 -14.32 -21.89
C ALA A 146 -45.74 -15.66 -22.61
N VAL A 147 -45.21 -15.64 -23.85
CA VAL A 147 -44.82 -16.85 -24.58
C VAL A 147 -43.76 -17.66 -23.84
N SER A 148 -42.89 -16.99 -23.12
CA SER A 148 -41.83 -17.63 -22.31
C SER A 148 -42.31 -17.98 -20.87
N GLY A 149 -43.60 -17.85 -20.59
CA GLY A 149 -44.20 -18.16 -19.28
C GLY A 149 -43.91 -17.11 -18.18
N LEU A 150 -43.55 -15.89 -18.59
CA LEU A 150 -43.29 -14.78 -17.69
C LEU A 150 -44.50 -13.86 -17.58
N ALA A 151 -44.77 -13.30 -16.40
CA ALA A 151 -45.88 -12.40 -16.17
C ALA A 151 -45.68 -11.02 -16.85
N ALA A 152 -44.42 -10.57 -16.93
CA ALA A 152 -44.03 -9.30 -17.53
C ALA A 152 -42.61 -9.40 -18.11
N PRO A 153 -42.19 -8.44 -18.94
CA PRO A 153 -40.79 -8.37 -19.39
C PRO A 153 -39.84 -8.24 -18.21
N LEU A 154 -38.67 -8.84 -18.35
CA LEU A 154 -37.60 -8.82 -17.35
C LEU A 154 -36.53 -7.80 -17.72
N VAL A 155 -35.84 -7.31 -16.69
CA VAL A 155 -34.58 -6.57 -16.88
C VAL A 155 -33.52 -7.50 -17.48
N HIS A 156 -32.71 -7.00 -18.39
CA HIS A 156 -31.55 -7.75 -18.88
C HIS A 156 -30.57 -8.01 -17.72
N GLY A 157 -30.10 -9.23 -17.55
CA GLY A 157 -29.08 -9.56 -16.58
C GLY A 157 -27.80 -8.73 -16.73
N MET A 158 -27.39 -8.49 -17.98
CA MET A 158 -26.23 -7.63 -18.29
C MET A 158 -26.43 -6.16 -17.89
N TRP A 159 -27.67 -5.64 -17.86
CA TRP A 159 -27.92 -4.31 -17.30
C TRP A 159 -27.59 -4.27 -15.81
N LEU A 160 -27.99 -5.29 -15.06
CA LEU A 160 -27.71 -5.37 -13.63
C LEU A 160 -26.21 -5.49 -13.37
N SER A 161 -25.52 -6.35 -14.15
CA SER A 161 -24.06 -6.49 -14.07
C SER A 161 -23.34 -5.17 -14.36
N ALA A 162 -23.69 -4.50 -15.46
CA ALA A 162 -23.10 -3.19 -15.82
C ALA A 162 -23.38 -2.11 -14.76
N THR A 163 -24.58 -2.11 -14.17
CA THR A 163 -24.95 -1.21 -13.09
C THR A 163 -24.12 -1.47 -11.81
N ALA A 164 -23.88 -2.74 -11.51
CA ALA A 164 -23.05 -3.15 -10.40
C ALA A 164 -21.57 -2.78 -10.63
N GLN A 165 -21.05 -2.96 -11.84
CA GLN A 165 -19.70 -2.48 -12.22
C GLN A 165 -19.58 -0.96 -12.04
N TYR A 166 -20.55 -0.22 -12.56
CA TYR A 166 -20.57 1.23 -12.40
C TYR A 166 -20.60 1.66 -10.94
N ALA A 167 -21.34 0.94 -10.09
CA ALA A 167 -21.38 1.21 -8.66
C ALA A 167 -20.02 0.98 -7.98
N VAL A 168 -19.20 0.03 -8.47
CA VAL A 168 -17.82 -0.19 -8.00
C VAL A 168 -16.91 0.95 -8.46
N GLN A 169 -16.94 1.31 -9.74
CA GLN A 169 -16.02 2.27 -10.36
C GLN A 169 -16.38 3.74 -10.08
N ALA A 170 -17.65 4.04 -9.77
CA ALA A 170 -18.07 5.42 -9.55
C ALA A 170 -17.26 6.13 -8.45
N LEU A 171 -16.89 7.37 -8.72
CA LEU A 171 -16.24 8.23 -7.74
C LEU A 171 -17.20 8.52 -6.58
N ASP A 172 -16.82 8.20 -5.35
CA ASP A 172 -17.62 8.49 -4.17
C ASP A 172 -17.35 9.91 -3.64
N GLU A 173 -18.15 10.35 -2.64
CA GLU A 173 -18.01 11.65 -1.99
C GLU A 173 -16.63 11.88 -1.35
N LYS A 174 -15.92 10.81 -1.02
CA LYS A 174 -14.57 10.82 -0.43
C LYS A 174 -13.47 10.74 -1.49
N GLY A 175 -13.83 10.68 -2.78
CA GLY A 175 -12.91 10.59 -3.90
C GLY A 175 -12.35 9.18 -4.16
N ALA A 176 -12.92 8.14 -3.54
CA ALA A 176 -12.49 6.77 -3.83
C ALA A 176 -13.02 6.31 -5.20
N HIS A 177 -12.12 5.77 -6.00
CA HIS A 177 -12.36 5.18 -7.30
C HIS A 177 -11.66 3.82 -7.35
N TYR A 178 -12.37 2.80 -7.84
CA TYR A 178 -11.83 1.44 -7.92
C TYR A 178 -11.77 1.00 -9.39
N GLU A 179 -10.58 0.87 -9.92
CA GLU A 179 -10.33 0.36 -11.27
C GLU A 179 -10.50 -1.16 -11.29
N ILE A 180 -11.48 -1.66 -12.05
CA ILE A 180 -11.74 -3.09 -12.17
C ILE A 180 -10.78 -3.69 -13.21
N ALA A 181 -10.00 -4.68 -12.78
CA ALA A 181 -9.14 -5.50 -13.63
C ALA A 181 -9.81 -6.83 -14.00
N GLY A 182 -10.64 -7.38 -13.10
CA GLY A 182 -11.37 -8.61 -13.35
C GLY A 182 -12.78 -8.55 -12.74
N TRP A 183 -13.77 -9.14 -13.43
CA TRP A 183 -15.16 -9.11 -13.04
C TRP A 183 -15.84 -10.44 -13.28
N THR A 184 -16.42 -11.02 -12.24
CA THR A 184 -17.36 -12.14 -12.35
C THR A 184 -18.73 -11.70 -11.87
N TYR A 185 -19.78 -12.26 -12.46
CA TYR A 185 -21.14 -11.94 -12.03
C TYR A 185 -22.07 -13.12 -12.23
N ASN A 186 -22.75 -13.52 -11.18
CA ASN A 186 -23.67 -14.65 -11.16
C ASN A 186 -25.08 -14.15 -10.89
N MET A 187 -26.05 -14.62 -11.67
CA MET A 187 -27.43 -14.21 -11.61
C MET A 187 -28.27 -15.33 -11.01
N TYR A 188 -28.84 -15.08 -9.83
CA TYR A 188 -29.65 -16.08 -9.09
C TYR A 188 -31.15 -15.82 -9.21
N GLY A 189 -31.54 -14.56 -9.37
CA GLY A 189 -32.94 -14.14 -9.38
C GLY A 189 -33.27 -13.25 -10.59
N MET A 190 -34.56 -13.19 -10.89
CA MET A 190 -35.08 -12.31 -11.95
C MET A 190 -35.36 -10.93 -11.37
N VAL A 191 -34.92 -9.88 -12.04
CA VAL A 191 -35.22 -8.49 -11.73
C VAL A 191 -36.38 -8.04 -12.62
N GLN A 192 -37.43 -7.52 -12.01
CA GLN A 192 -38.58 -6.95 -12.74
C GLN A 192 -38.32 -5.51 -13.13
N LEU A 193 -39.05 -5.00 -14.09
CA LEU A 193 -39.08 -3.57 -14.40
C LEU A 193 -39.53 -2.80 -13.14
N ASP A 194 -38.96 -1.64 -12.91
CA ASP A 194 -39.23 -0.77 -11.74
C ASP A 194 -38.82 -1.33 -10.36
N ASP A 195 -38.19 -2.47 -10.27
CA ASP A 195 -37.68 -2.99 -8.98
C ASP A 195 -36.64 -2.05 -8.38
N GLU A 196 -36.71 -1.84 -7.06
CA GLU A 196 -35.62 -1.18 -6.31
C GLU A 196 -34.56 -2.23 -5.97
N VAL A 197 -33.36 -2.04 -6.49
CA VAL A 197 -32.22 -2.93 -6.25
C VAL A 197 -31.24 -2.25 -5.33
N GLU A 198 -30.92 -2.90 -4.21
CA GLU A 198 -29.81 -2.50 -3.33
C GLU A 198 -28.55 -3.25 -3.74
N ILE A 199 -27.47 -2.51 -3.98
CA ILE A 199 -26.15 -3.05 -4.34
C ILE A 199 -25.19 -2.73 -3.20
N SER A 200 -24.63 -3.77 -2.57
CA SER A 200 -23.57 -3.66 -1.58
C SER A 200 -22.24 -4.11 -2.14
N ILE A 201 -21.18 -3.36 -1.82
CA ILE A 201 -19.81 -3.60 -2.28
C ILE A 201 -18.94 -3.74 -1.04
N GLU A 202 -18.36 -4.93 -0.88
CA GLU A 202 -17.62 -5.30 0.32
C GLU A 202 -16.22 -5.78 -0.06
N ARG A 203 -15.18 -5.29 0.62
CA ARG A 203 -13.86 -5.90 0.54
C ARG A 203 -13.88 -7.25 1.28
N VAL A 204 -13.47 -8.32 0.62
CA VAL A 204 -13.46 -9.68 1.17
C VAL A 204 -12.08 -10.34 1.10
N GLY A 205 -11.16 -9.79 0.33
CA GLY A 205 -9.85 -10.39 0.15
C GLY A 205 -8.87 -9.49 -0.61
N ARG A 206 -7.72 -10.06 -0.88
CA ARG A 206 -6.68 -9.50 -1.75
C ARG A 206 -6.07 -10.57 -2.63
N VAL A 207 -5.53 -10.16 -3.75
CA VAL A 207 -4.75 -11.00 -4.66
C VAL A 207 -3.34 -10.46 -4.69
N ALA A 208 -2.36 -11.34 -4.49
CA ALA A 208 -0.95 -10.97 -4.61
C ALA A 208 -0.69 -10.37 -6.01
N HIS A 209 -0.07 -9.19 -6.04
CA HIS A 209 0.28 -8.44 -7.26
C HIS A 209 -0.88 -7.88 -8.10
N ALA A 210 -2.14 -8.13 -7.74
CA ALA A 210 -3.31 -7.68 -8.52
C ALA A 210 -4.17 -6.63 -7.80
N GLY A 211 -4.32 -6.71 -6.49
CA GLY A 211 -5.07 -5.73 -5.71
C GLY A 211 -6.12 -6.33 -4.78
N MET A 212 -7.18 -5.58 -4.52
CA MET A 212 -8.25 -5.99 -3.62
C MET A 212 -9.29 -6.84 -4.34
N VAL A 213 -9.90 -7.74 -3.60
CA VAL A 213 -11.06 -8.51 -4.02
C VAL A 213 -12.31 -7.93 -3.36
N LEU A 214 -13.25 -7.49 -4.18
CA LEU A 214 -14.53 -6.95 -3.74
C LEU A 214 -15.65 -7.91 -4.10
N GLU A 215 -16.52 -8.23 -3.13
CA GLU A 215 -17.79 -8.91 -3.37
C GLU A 215 -18.87 -7.87 -3.62
N VAL A 216 -19.66 -8.08 -4.67
CA VAL A 216 -20.74 -7.18 -5.05
C VAL A 216 -22.04 -7.96 -5.05
N THR A 217 -22.94 -7.63 -4.11
CA THR A 217 -24.20 -8.34 -3.93
C THR A 217 -25.37 -7.42 -4.23
N SER A 218 -26.27 -7.88 -5.10
CA SER A 218 -27.52 -7.16 -5.41
C SER A 218 -28.69 -7.85 -4.73
N ARG A 219 -29.55 -7.06 -4.09
CA ARG A 219 -30.73 -7.53 -3.35
C ARG A 219 -31.98 -6.78 -3.76
N ILE A 220 -33.11 -7.49 -3.75
CA ILE A 220 -34.46 -6.93 -3.86
C ILE A 220 -35.23 -7.42 -2.64
N ASP A 221 -35.80 -6.51 -1.85
CA ASP A 221 -36.50 -6.83 -0.61
C ASP A 221 -35.71 -7.76 0.34
N GLY A 222 -34.38 -7.56 0.40
CA GLY A 222 -33.45 -8.34 1.21
C GLY A 222 -33.00 -9.67 0.58
N ASN A 223 -33.64 -10.12 -0.51
CA ASN A 223 -33.29 -11.38 -1.18
C ASN A 223 -32.17 -11.15 -2.21
N ILE A 224 -31.17 -12.00 -2.21
CA ILE A 224 -30.07 -11.94 -3.18
C ILE A 224 -30.58 -12.32 -4.56
N VAL A 225 -30.39 -11.43 -5.53
CA VAL A 225 -30.72 -11.68 -6.94
C VAL A 225 -29.48 -11.87 -7.82
N SER A 226 -28.35 -11.38 -7.36
CA SER A 226 -27.06 -11.61 -8.02
C SER A 226 -25.89 -11.40 -7.05
N ARG A 227 -24.75 -11.99 -7.39
CA ARG A 227 -23.49 -11.79 -6.68
C ARG A 227 -22.33 -11.81 -7.68
N GLY A 228 -21.44 -10.88 -7.56
CA GLY A 228 -20.24 -10.80 -8.37
C GLY A 228 -18.99 -10.60 -7.52
N THR A 229 -17.86 -10.77 -8.16
CA THR A 229 -16.53 -10.48 -7.59
C THR A 229 -15.80 -9.54 -8.52
N ALA A 230 -15.31 -8.42 -7.97
CA ALA A 230 -14.42 -7.53 -8.67
C ALA A 230 -12.99 -7.70 -8.12
N ILE A 231 -12.03 -7.92 -9.01
CA ILE A 231 -10.63 -7.66 -8.69
C ILE A 231 -10.35 -6.23 -9.13
N VAL A 232 -9.95 -5.40 -8.17
CA VAL A 232 -9.63 -3.99 -8.43
C VAL A 232 -8.13 -3.77 -8.30
N ARG A 233 -7.58 -2.97 -9.20
CA ARG A 233 -6.16 -2.65 -9.21
C ARG A 233 -5.75 -2.04 -7.88
N ALA A 234 -4.64 -2.50 -7.33
CA ALA A 234 -4.01 -1.83 -6.21
C ALA A 234 -3.37 -0.52 -6.68
N PRO A 235 -3.56 0.59 -5.94
CA PRO A 235 -2.85 1.82 -6.25
C PRO A 235 -1.34 1.61 -6.07
N LYS A 236 -0.54 2.34 -6.83
CA LYS A 236 0.91 2.40 -6.59
C LYS A 236 1.17 3.10 -5.27
N SER A 237 1.48 2.33 -4.24
CA SER A 237 1.60 2.83 -2.88
C SER A 237 3.06 2.94 -2.43
N ALA A 238 3.34 3.93 -1.59
CA ALA A 238 4.57 4.05 -0.83
C ALA A 238 4.25 4.08 0.67
N PHE A 239 4.79 3.13 1.41
CA PHE A 239 4.72 3.10 2.88
C PHE A 239 5.97 3.74 3.45
N VAL A 240 5.79 4.77 4.26
CA VAL A 240 6.89 5.55 4.82
C VAL A 240 6.85 5.57 6.34
N TYR A 241 8.03 5.46 6.94
CA TYR A 241 8.21 5.29 8.38
C TYR A 241 8.97 6.48 8.96
N PRO A 242 8.41 7.20 9.95
CA PRO A 242 9.07 8.35 10.55
C PRO A 242 10.21 7.94 11.47
N GLY A 243 11.11 8.89 11.70
CA GLY A 243 12.20 8.77 12.65
C GLY A 243 11.81 9.20 14.07
N GLN A 244 12.84 9.51 14.86
CA GLN A 244 12.70 10.03 16.22
C GLN A 244 12.09 11.45 16.23
N GLY A 245 11.51 11.84 17.37
CA GLY A 245 10.89 13.14 17.58
C GLY A 245 9.36 13.08 17.73
N ILE A 246 8.76 11.94 17.48
CA ILE A 246 7.31 11.72 17.62
C ILE A 246 6.94 10.96 18.89
N GLN A 247 7.92 10.40 19.60
CA GLN A 247 7.71 9.56 20.77
C GLN A 247 6.99 10.30 21.90
N LYS A 248 6.09 9.59 22.55
CA LYS A 248 5.39 10.09 23.71
C LYS A 248 4.97 8.94 24.63
N GLN A 249 4.84 9.24 25.93
CA GLN A 249 4.37 8.27 26.92
C GLN A 249 3.02 7.68 26.51
N GLY A 250 2.90 6.36 26.58
CA GLY A 250 1.69 5.62 26.28
C GLY A 250 1.39 5.45 24.79
N MET A 251 2.26 5.89 23.88
CA MET A 251 2.03 5.82 22.43
C MET A 251 1.66 4.41 21.94
N VAL A 252 0.58 4.32 21.17
CA VAL A 252 0.13 3.09 20.48
C VAL A 252 -0.21 1.90 21.41
N LEU A 253 -0.22 2.08 22.73
CA LEU A 253 -0.62 1.02 23.65
C LEU A 253 -2.12 0.68 23.54
N ASP A 254 -2.96 1.60 23.10
CA ASP A 254 -4.38 1.40 22.83
C ASP A 254 -4.62 0.44 21.66
N GLU A 255 -3.71 0.34 20.71
CA GLU A 255 -3.82 -0.61 19.59
C GLU A 255 -3.80 -2.08 20.05
N ARG A 256 -3.28 -2.37 21.24
CA ARG A 256 -3.34 -3.70 21.85
C ARG A 256 -4.78 -4.17 22.13
N ALA A 257 -5.69 -3.23 22.31
CA ALA A 257 -7.12 -3.54 22.47
C ALA A 257 -7.84 -3.66 21.11
N LYS A 258 -7.34 -2.98 20.09
CA LYS A 258 -7.96 -2.94 18.75
C LYS A 258 -7.52 -4.08 17.85
N SER A 259 -6.34 -4.67 18.09
CA SER A 259 -5.71 -5.65 17.21
C SER A 259 -4.97 -6.72 18.02
N PRO A 260 -5.39 -8.00 17.90
CA PRO A 260 -4.64 -9.15 18.44
C PRO A 260 -3.21 -9.22 17.91
N ALA A 261 -3.00 -8.96 16.62
CA ALA A 261 -1.67 -8.97 16.01
C ALA A 261 -0.76 -7.88 16.60
N ALA A 262 -1.28 -6.66 16.82
CA ALA A 262 -0.53 -5.60 17.50
C ALA A 262 -0.21 -5.96 18.94
N ARG A 263 -1.13 -6.61 19.65
CA ARG A 263 -0.90 -7.11 21.02
C ARG A 263 0.25 -8.10 21.07
N GLU A 264 0.24 -9.08 20.19
CA GLU A 264 1.32 -10.08 20.09
C GLU A 264 2.68 -9.43 19.87
N VAL A 265 2.77 -8.41 19.01
CA VAL A 265 4.02 -7.66 18.78
C VAL A 265 4.52 -7.03 20.09
N TRP A 266 3.65 -6.36 20.84
CA TRP A 266 4.04 -5.75 22.12
C TRP A 266 4.52 -6.79 23.15
N GLU A 267 3.86 -7.94 23.24
CA GLU A 267 4.23 -9.02 24.15
C GLU A 267 5.57 -9.64 23.76
N ARG A 268 5.80 -9.91 22.47
CA ARG A 268 7.08 -10.41 21.95
C ARG A 268 8.20 -9.40 22.17
N ALA A 269 7.96 -8.13 21.89
CA ALA A 269 8.95 -7.07 22.08
C ALA A 269 9.34 -6.93 23.56
N ASP A 270 8.37 -6.96 24.47
CA ASP A 270 8.63 -6.89 25.91
C ASP A 270 9.46 -8.08 26.41
N LYS A 271 9.13 -9.29 25.93
CA LYS A 271 9.90 -10.49 26.23
C LYS A 271 11.35 -10.35 25.79
N VAL A 272 11.57 -10.00 24.54
CA VAL A 272 12.92 -9.86 23.95
C VAL A 272 13.74 -8.78 24.63
N THR A 273 13.15 -7.62 24.92
CA THR A 273 13.87 -6.54 25.58
C THR A 273 14.24 -6.89 27.02
N ARG A 274 13.40 -7.63 27.74
CA ARG A 274 13.75 -8.17 29.06
C ARG A 274 14.91 -9.15 29.00
N GLU A 275 14.85 -10.10 28.06
CA GLU A 275 15.85 -11.17 27.95
C GLU A 275 17.19 -10.67 27.43
N LYS A 276 17.21 -9.83 26.41
CA LYS A 276 18.45 -9.38 25.74
C LYS A 276 18.97 -8.04 26.23
N LEU A 277 18.10 -7.09 26.54
CA LEU A 277 18.46 -5.72 26.86
C LEU A 277 18.30 -5.37 28.36
N GLY A 278 17.65 -6.24 29.13
CA GLY A 278 17.51 -6.12 30.57
C GLY A 278 16.45 -5.13 31.05
N PHE A 279 15.50 -4.74 30.18
CA PHE A 279 14.39 -3.84 30.53
C PHE A 279 13.08 -4.21 29.84
N SER A 280 11.95 -3.73 30.40
CA SER A 280 10.64 -3.86 29.82
C SER A 280 10.32 -2.69 28.89
N ILE A 281 10.17 -2.93 27.58
CA ILE A 281 9.77 -1.86 26.67
C ILE A 281 8.32 -1.40 26.93
N LEU A 282 7.44 -2.30 27.35
CA LEU A 282 6.08 -1.93 27.76
C LEU A 282 6.09 -0.96 28.96
N ALA A 283 6.90 -1.23 29.97
CA ALA A 283 7.03 -0.33 31.10
C ALA A 283 7.66 1.01 30.71
N VAL A 284 8.68 1.01 29.88
CA VAL A 284 9.31 2.24 29.39
C VAL A 284 8.30 3.11 28.63
N VAL A 285 7.51 2.53 27.73
CA VAL A 285 6.52 3.30 26.95
C VAL A 285 5.35 3.74 27.82
N ARG A 286 4.84 2.88 28.70
CA ARG A 286 3.70 3.20 29.58
C ARG A 286 4.02 4.26 30.61
N ASP A 287 5.16 4.13 31.29
CA ASP A 287 5.48 4.89 32.49
C ASP A 287 6.50 6.02 32.24
N ASN A 288 7.28 5.94 31.16
CA ASN A 288 8.38 6.83 30.81
C ASN A 288 9.29 7.14 32.03
N PRO A 289 9.88 6.12 32.67
CA PRO A 289 10.63 6.30 33.92
C PRO A 289 11.84 7.23 33.68
N LYS A 290 12.23 7.99 34.74
CA LYS A 290 13.39 8.89 34.67
C LYS A 290 14.70 8.17 34.89
N GLU A 291 14.65 6.99 35.49
CA GLU A 291 15.81 6.16 35.79
C GLU A 291 15.44 4.68 35.62
N LEU A 292 16.40 3.92 35.12
CA LEU A 292 16.30 2.47 34.95
C LEU A 292 17.71 1.85 35.00
N THR A 293 17.85 0.73 35.68
CA THR A 293 19.07 -0.08 35.60
C THR A 293 18.79 -1.32 34.74
N ALA A 294 19.57 -1.50 33.69
CA ALA A 294 19.48 -2.62 32.75
C ALA A 294 20.87 -3.19 32.49
N ASN A 295 21.04 -4.51 32.64
CA ASN A 295 22.31 -5.20 32.45
C ASN A 295 23.50 -4.53 33.20
N GLY A 296 23.26 -4.04 34.42
CA GLY A 296 24.28 -3.40 35.25
C GLY A 296 24.59 -1.94 34.89
N VAL A 297 23.94 -1.38 33.90
CA VAL A 297 24.08 0.04 33.52
C VAL A 297 22.85 0.82 33.97
N THR A 298 23.08 1.94 34.66
CA THR A 298 21.99 2.84 35.06
C THR A 298 21.84 3.99 34.06
N TYR A 299 20.65 4.08 33.49
CA TYR A 299 20.25 5.12 32.53
C TYR A 299 19.39 6.15 33.25
N ARG A 300 19.59 7.43 32.93
CA ARG A 300 18.85 8.55 33.54
C ARG A 300 18.56 9.63 32.50
N HIS A 301 17.33 10.16 32.54
CA HIS A 301 16.97 11.35 31.79
C HIS A 301 15.92 12.15 32.57
N PRO A 302 16.05 13.48 32.71
CA PRO A 302 15.13 14.29 33.51
C PRO A 302 13.69 14.29 33.02
N GLU A 303 13.48 14.12 31.71
CA GLU A 303 12.17 14.07 31.06
C GLU A 303 11.68 12.65 30.75
N GLY A 304 12.36 11.63 31.26
CA GLY A 304 12.07 10.23 31.05
C GLY A 304 12.89 9.57 29.93
N LEU A 305 13.04 8.26 30.02
CA LEU A 305 13.94 7.45 29.19
C LEU A 305 13.53 7.40 27.72
N LEU A 306 12.27 7.71 27.37
CA LEU A 306 11.86 7.87 25.97
C LEU A 306 12.58 9.01 25.24
N ASN A 307 13.34 9.85 25.97
CA ASN A 307 14.19 10.90 25.40
C ASN A 307 15.67 10.47 25.28
N LEU A 308 16.04 9.28 25.73
CA LEU A 308 17.33 8.68 25.41
C LEU A 308 17.23 7.87 24.12
N THR A 309 18.08 8.21 23.14
CA THR A 309 17.95 7.68 21.78
C THR A 309 17.91 6.15 21.70
N GLN A 310 18.67 5.42 22.53
CA GLN A 310 18.64 3.95 22.53
C GLN A 310 17.28 3.38 22.97
N PHE A 311 16.56 4.01 23.89
CA PHE A 311 15.22 3.61 24.30
C PHE A 311 14.15 4.10 23.32
N THR A 312 14.30 5.33 22.81
CA THR A 312 13.43 5.90 21.79
C THR A 312 13.37 5.01 20.57
N GLN A 313 14.52 4.53 20.09
CA GLN A 313 14.61 3.71 18.89
C GLN A 313 13.93 2.35 19.08
N VAL A 314 14.12 1.69 20.23
CA VAL A 314 13.43 0.43 20.54
C VAL A 314 11.91 0.62 20.65
N ALA A 315 11.48 1.69 21.30
CA ALA A 315 10.06 2.00 21.42
C ALA A 315 9.40 2.25 20.07
N LEU A 316 10.00 3.08 19.22
CA LEU A 316 9.47 3.39 17.89
C LEU A 316 9.54 2.20 16.92
N ALA A 317 10.54 1.33 17.03
CA ALA A 317 10.57 0.09 16.26
C ALA A 317 9.42 -0.85 16.66
N THR A 318 9.13 -0.96 17.97
CA THR A 318 7.98 -1.73 18.46
C THR A 318 6.66 -1.15 17.95
N VAL A 319 6.49 0.17 18.00
CA VAL A 319 5.31 0.88 17.46
C VAL A 319 5.13 0.59 15.97
N ALA A 320 6.19 0.71 15.18
CA ALA A 320 6.13 0.45 13.73
C ALA A 320 5.70 -1.00 13.43
N PHE A 321 6.25 -1.96 14.17
CA PHE A 321 5.84 -3.36 14.05
C PHE A 321 4.38 -3.59 14.44
N ALA A 322 3.93 -3.00 15.53
CA ALA A 322 2.55 -3.15 16.00
C ALA A 322 1.56 -2.56 14.99
N GLN A 323 1.83 -1.36 14.48
CA GLN A 323 1.00 -0.72 13.46
C GLN A 323 1.00 -1.49 12.13
N THR A 324 2.16 -2.00 11.70
CA THR A 324 2.26 -2.80 10.49
C THR A 324 1.55 -4.16 10.65
N ALA A 325 1.65 -4.79 11.81
CA ALA A 325 0.92 -6.03 12.10
C ALA A 325 -0.61 -5.81 12.02
N ARG A 326 -1.10 -4.69 12.57
CA ARG A 326 -2.51 -4.31 12.46
C ARG A 326 -2.92 -4.03 11.01
N LEU A 327 -2.06 -3.40 10.20
CA LEU A 327 -2.32 -3.19 8.76
C LEU A 327 -2.50 -4.53 8.04
N ARG A 328 -1.64 -5.51 8.33
CA ARG A 328 -1.75 -6.86 7.75
C ARG A 328 -3.01 -7.59 8.21
N GLU A 329 -3.29 -7.56 9.50
CA GLU A 329 -4.52 -8.15 10.05
C GLU A 329 -5.77 -7.57 9.41
N ALA A 330 -5.78 -6.28 9.13
CA ALA A 330 -6.86 -5.60 8.41
C ALA A 330 -6.83 -5.82 6.89
N GLY A 331 -5.80 -6.45 6.33
CA GLY A 331 -5.60 -6.59 4.88
C GLY A 331 -5.34 -5.26 4.17
N ALA A 332 -4.81 -4.28 4.88
CA ALA A 332 -4.55 -2.92 4.39
C ALA A 332 -3.09 -2.67 3.99
N ASP A 333 -2.20 -3.65 4.15
CA ASP A 333 -0.84 -3.61 3.67
C ASP A 333 -0.81 -3.99 2.18
N ILE A 334 -0.71 -3.00 1.31
CA ILE A 334 -0.61 -3.22 -0.13
C ILE A 334 0.78 -3.74 -0.47
N TRP A 335 0.85 -4.86 -1.17
CA TRP A 335 2.09 -5.44 -1.67
C TRP A 335 1.89 -5.96 -3.10
N PRO A 336 2.81 -5.68 -4.05
CA PRO A 336 4.06 -4.95 -3.89
C PRO A 336 3.85 -3.44 -3.75
N ALA A 337 4.70 -2.79 -2.93
CA ALA A 337 4.69 -1.34 -2.76
C ALA A 337 6.13 -0.83 -2.62
N TYR A 338 6.32 0.47 -2.88
CA TYR A 338 7.56 1.15 -2.51
C TYR A 338 7.58 1.39 -1.00
N PHE A 339 8.75 1.47 -0.43
CA PHE A 339 8.88 1.83 0.97
C PHE A 339 10.19 2.54 1.27
N ALA A 340 10.11 3.43 2.23
CA ALA A 340 11.23 4.21 2.73
C ALA A 340 11.02 4.53 4.20
N GLY A 341 12.08 4.96 4.86
CA GLY A 341 11.96 5.45 6.23
C GLY A 341 12.94 6.57 6.49
N HIS A 342 12.51 7.57 7.25
CA HIS A 342 13.34 8.69 7.63
C HIS A 342 14.19 8.32 8.85
N SER A 343 15.52 8.32 8.71
CA SER A 343 16.45 7.98 9.80
C SER A 343 16.17 6.58 10.40
N LEU A 344 15.78 6.50 11.66
CA LEU A 344 15.36 5.27 12.32
C LEU A 344 14.24 4.55 11.54
N GLY A 345 13.36 5.32 10.92
CA GLY A 345 12.26 4.77 10.13
C GLY A 345 12.70 3.83 9.02
N GLU A 346 13.91 3.97 8.50
CA GLU A 346 14.46 3.05 7.50
C GLU A 346 14.61 1.62 8.05
N TYR A 347 15.09 1.47 9.29
CA TYR A 347 15.14 0.17 9.98
C TYR A 347 13.73 -0.38 10.22
N ASN A 348 12.79 0.49 10.58
CA ASN A 348 11.40 0.12 10.80
C ASN A 348 10.73 -0.35 9.51
N ALA A 349 10.99 0.31 8.39
CA ALA A 349 10.48 -0.09 7.07
C ALA A 349 11.05 -1.44 6.62
N LEU A 350 12.36 -1.64 6.72
CA LEU A 350 13.03 -2.89 6.36
C LEU A 350 12.57 -4.06 7.24
N SER A 351 12.34 -3.82 8.51
CA SER A 351 11.94 -4.86 9.45
C SER A 351 10.45 -5.14 9.41
N SER A 352 9.60 -4.15 9.67
CA SER A 352 8.17 -4.38 9.83
C SER A 352 7.43 -4.52 8.50
N PHE A 353 7.76 -3.70 7.49
CA PHE A 353 7.08 -3.75 6.20
C PHE A 353 7.69 -4.79 5.25
N ALA A 354 8.98 -4.67 4.94
CA ALA A 354 9.65 -5.63 4.06
C ALA A 354 9.84 -7.01 4.70
N GLY A 355 9.87 -7.10 6.03
CA GLY A 355 10.01 -8.37 6.75
C GLY A 355 11.41 -9.00 6.63
N VAL A 356 12.43 -8.22 6.26
CA VAL A 356 13.79 -8.76 6.05
C VAL A 356 14.63 -8.77 7.33
N ILE A 357 14.22 -8.03 8.36
CA ILE A 357 14.83 -8.04 9.69
C ILE A 357 13.75 -8.41 10.71
N PRO A 358 13.86 -9.55 11.40
CA PRO A 358 12.89 -9.95 12.42
C PRO A 358 12.76 -8.92 13.56
N LEU A 359 11.60 -8.91 14.24
CA LEU A 359 11.35 -8.03 15.39
C LEU A 359 12.47 -8.12 16.44
N GLU A 360 12.83 -9.33 16.82
CA GLU A 360 13.84 -9.61 17.84
C GLU A 360 15.22 -9.04 17.47
N THR A 361 15.55 -9.09 16.19
CA THR A 361 16.82 -8.58 15.65
C THR A 361 16.81 -7.06 15.54
N VAL A 362 15.74 -6.45 15.05
CA VAL A 362 15.71 -5.00 14.87
C VAL A 362 15.73 -4.28 16.22
N LEU A 363 15.06 -4.79 17.25
CA LEU A 363 15.08 -4.19 18.59
C LEU A 363 16.50 -4.13 19.16
N GLU A 364 17.27 -5.21 18.99
CA GLU A 364 18.67 -5.25 19.39
C GLU A 364 19.54 -4.32 18.55
N LEU A 365 19.38 -4.34 17.23
CA LEU A 365 20.12 -3.47 16.29
C LEU A 365 19.91 -1.98 16.59
N VAL A 366 18.65 -1.54 16.75
CA VAL A 366 18.37 -0.11 16.96
C VAL A 366 18.78 0.35 18.37
N PHE A 367 18.78 -0.55 19.37
CA PHE A 367 19.37 -0.26 20.67
C PHE A 367 20.88 -0.01 20.55
N HIS A 368 21.60 -0.88 19.85
CA HIS A 368 23.03 -0.69 19.57
C HIS A 368 23.30 0.57 18.75
N ARG A 369 22.48 0.83 17.72
CA ARG A 369 22.55 2.06 16.91
C ARG A 369 22.45 3.31 17.80
N GLY A 370 21.45 3.36 18.66
CA GLY A 370 21.26 4.47 19.59
C GLY A 370 22.42 4.59 20.60
N SER A 371 22.89 3.47 21.14
CA SER A 371 24.02 3.44 22.07
C SER A 371 25.32 3.91 21.43
N THR A 372 25.63 3.43 20.23
CA THR A 372 26.81 3.89 19.45
C THR A 372 26.78 5.39 19.25
N MET A 373 25.68 5.93 18.74
CA MET A 373 25.55 7.38 18.52
C MET A 373 25.69 8.19 19.81
N HIS A 374 25.12 7.71 20.91
CA HIS A 374 25.18 8.38 22.20
C HIS A 374 26.62 8.43 22.77
N HIS A 375 27.35 7.32 22.68
CA HIS A 375 28.71 7.22 23.22
C HIS A 375 29.80 7.89 22.39
N LEU A 376 29.55 8.11 21.09
CA LEU A 376 30.50 8.79 20.19
C LEU A 376 30.74 10.26 20.54
N ILE A 377 29.79 10.88 21.21
CA ILE A 377 29.80 12.30 21.49
C ILE A 377 30.36 12.58 22.89
N PRO A 378 31.42 13.42 23.03
CA PRO A 378 31.95 13.82 24.30
C PRO A 378 30.90 14.50 25.19
N ARG A 379 30.92 14.17 26.47
CA ARG A 379 30.01 14.73 27.47
C ARG A 379 30.79 15.28 28.66
N ASP A 380 30.27 16.33 29.27
CA ASP A 380 30.80 16.88 30.50
C ASP A 380 30.52 15.97 31.73
N GLU A 381 31.02 16.34 32.88
CA GLU A 381 30.83 15.62 34.17
C GLU A 381 29.33 15.46 34.55
N LYS A 382 28.46 16.31 34.00
CA LYS A 382 27.01 16.26 34.18
C LYS A 382 26.30 15.51 33.07
N GLY A 383 27.03 14.83 32.16
CA GLY A 383 26.51 14.08 31.04
C GLY A 383 25.98 14.93 29.90
N ARG A 384 26.29 16.23 29.82
CA ARG A 384 25.78 17.15 28.80
C ARG A 384 26.72 17.21 27.59
N SER A 385 26.17 17.17 26.40
CA SER A 385 26.88 17.35 25.14
C SER A 385 26.94 18.83 24.72
N ASN A 386 28.00 19.20 24.01
CA ASN A 386 28.11 20.52 23.37
C ASN A 386 27.36 20.59 22.02
N TYR A 387 26.64 19.54 21.62
CA TYR A 387 25.93 19.48 20.31
C TYR A 387 24.42 19.56 20.50
N ARG A 388 23.78 20.18 19.52
CA ARG A 388 22.31 20.27 19.40
C ARG A 388 21.91 20.17 17.93
N MET A 389 20.61 20.18 17.69
CA MET A 389 20.04 20.29 16.36
C MET A 389 19.04 21.46 16.30
N GLY A 390 18.95 22.09 15.13
CA GLY A 390 17.99 23.15 14.85
C GLY A 390 17.28 22.92 13.53
N ALA A 391 16.05 23.40 13.45
CA ALA A 391 15.27 23.45 12.21
C ALA A 391 15.47 24.80 11.53
N LEU A 392 15.89 24.79 10.26
CA LEU A 392 16.15 25.96 9.44
C LEU A 392 15.13 26.06 8.31
N ARG A 393 14.59 27.28 8.09
CA ARG A 393 13.64 27.63 7.04
C ARG A 393 14.23 28.73 6.15
N PRO A 394 15.11 28.40 5.17
CA PRO A 394 15.86 29.40 4.42
C PRO A 394 15.00 30.29 3.51
N ASN A 395 13.83 29.79 3.08
CA ASN A 395 12.88 30.60 2.31
C ASN A 395 12.39 31.86 3.04
N GLN A 396 12.51 31.91 4.37
CA GLN A 396 12.12 33.07 5.17
C GLN A 396 13.08 34.26 5.02
N PHE A 397 14.23 34.03 4.41
CA PHE A 397 15.20 35.07 4.04
C PHE A 397 15.70 34.95 2.59
N GLY A 398 14.88 34.37 1.72
CA GLY A 398 15.09 34.35 0.27
C GLY A 398 16.17 33.37 -0.24
N VAL A 399 16.54 32.36 0.56
CA VAL A 399 17.47 31.31 0.14
C VAL A 399 16.69 30.06 -0.26
N GLY A 400 16.96 29.53 -1.44
CA GLY A 400 16.37 28.31 -1.98
C GLY A 400 17.12 27.04 -1.59
N ASP A 401 16.67 25.91 -2.13
CA ASP A 401 17.27 24.59 -1.89
C ASP A 401 18.72 24.52 -2.34
N ASP A 402 19.02 25.09 -3.50
CA ASP A 402 20.35 25.14 -4.11
C ASP A 402 21.36 26.01 -3.34
N GLY A 403 20.88 27.00 -2.57
CA GLY A 403 21.73 27.91 -1.81
C GLY A 403 21.90 27.59 -0.31
N VAL A 404 21.07 26.73 0.26
CA VAL A 404 21.04 26.52 1.70
C VAL A 404 22.29 25.89 2.27
N ARG A 405 22.91 24.99 1.52
CA ARG A 405 24.16 24.32 1.93
C ARG A 405 25.29 25.33 2.04
N GLU A 406 25.51 26.12 1.00
CA GLU A 406 26.53 27.17 0.97
C GLU A 406 26.31 28.19 2.10
N TYR A 407 25.04 28.54 2.35
CA TYR A 407 24.67 29.42 3.46
C TYR A 407 25.12 28.87 4.81
N VAL A 408 24.78 27.62 5.15
CA VAL A 408 25.15 27.00 6.43
C VAL A 408 26.69 26.87 6.54
N GLU A 409 27.37 26.45 5.49
CA GLU A 409 28.83 26.38 5.42
C GLU A 409 29.50 27.75 5.62
N SER A 410 28.91 28.81 5.06
CA SER A 410 29.42 30.17 5.26
C SER A 410 29.34 30.65 6.71
N VAL A 411 28.23 30.34 7.40
CA VAL A 411 28.07 30.65 8.83
C VAL A 411 29.02 29.82 9.69
N SER A 412 29.18 28.54 9.37
CA SER A 412 30.14 27.65 10.05
C SER A 412 31.57 28.21 9.94
N LYS A 413 31.98 28.59 8.73
CA LYS A 413 33.30 29.16 8.48
C LYS A 413 33.49 30.51 9.19
N ALA A 414 32.49 31.38 9.15
CA ALA A 414 32.55 32.71 9.79
C ALA A 414 32.61 32.63 11.30
N SER A 415 31.93 31.67 11.93
CA SER A 415 31.93 31.47 13.40
C SER A 415 33.09 30.62 13.88
N GLY A 416 33.75 29.85 13.01
CA GLY A 416 34.76 28.85 13.42
C GLY A 416 34.16 27.63 14.12
N GLU A 417 32.83 27.46 14.09
CA GLU A 417 32.08 26.42 14.79
C GLU A 417 31.54 25.38 13.82
N PHE A 418 31.37 24.16 14.32
CA PHE A 418 30.76 23.08 13.52
C PHE A 418 29.28 23.32 13.28
N LEU A 419 28.88 23.34 12.02
CA LEU A 419 27.51 23.33 11.51
C LEU A 419 27.42 22.45 10.27
N GLU A 420 26.44 21.55 10.21
CA GLU A 420 26.21 20.69 9.05
C GLU A 420 24.72 20.45 8.85
N ILE A 421 24.22 20.52 7.60
CA ILE A 421 22.87 20.10 7.27
C ILE A 421 22.83 18.56 7.32
N VAL A 422 21.95 18.03 8.14
CA VAL A 422 21.85 16.58 8.38
C VAL A 422 20.55 15.97 7.90
N ASN A 423 19.49 16.77 7.71
CA ASN A 423 18.25 16.32 7.09
C ASN A 423 17.78 17.34 6.04
N TYR A 424 17.55 16.88 4.84
CA TYR A 424 16.94 17.60 3.72
C TYR A 424 15.48 17.16 3.62
N ASN A 425 14.55 17.89 4.29
CA ASN A 425 13.18 17.43 4.51
C ASN A 425 12.16 18.01 3.51
N LEU A 426 12.27 19.30 3.18
CA LEU A 426 11.36 19.99 2.26
C LEU A 426 12.12 21.07 1.50
N ALA A 427 12.11 20.98 0.19
CA ALA A 427 12.90 21.85 -0.69
C ALA A 427 12.67 23.34 -0.41
N GLY A 428 13.76 24.04 -0.10
CA GLY A 428 13.77 25.47 0.23
C GLY A 428 13.11 25.84 1.57
N GLN A 429 12.43 24.91 2.25
CA GLN A 429 11.55 25.26 3.38
C GLN A 429 11.89 24.58 4.71
N GLN A 430 12.50 23.39 4.71
CA GLN A 430 12.77 22.69 5.97
C GLN A 430 14.01 21.82 5.91
N TYR A 431 14.99 22.20 6.74
CA TYR A 431 16.26 21.50 6.91
C TYR A 431 16.58 21.34 8.37
N ALA A 432 17.20 20.20 8.76
CA ALA A 432 17.78 20.08 10.09
C ALA A 432 19.29 20.35 10.02
N VAL A 433 19.77 21.16 10.93
CA VAL A 433 21.20 21.51 11.06
C VAL A 433 21.69 21.00 12.39
N ALA A 434 22.72 20.16 12.37
CA ALA A 434 23.47 19.76 13.56
C ALA A 434 24.64 20.72 13.78
N GLY A 435 24.93 21.03 15.05
CA GLY A 435 26.04 21.91 15.34
C GLY A 435 26.39 21.99 16.81
N THR A 436 27.50 22.65 17.11
CA THR A 436 27.83 23.07 18.47
C THR A 436 26.80 24.08 18.96
N ILE A 437 26.63 24.19 20.26
CA ILE A 437 25.74 25.20 20.86
C ILE A 437 26.10 26.60 20.37
N ALA A 438 27.40 26.91 20.28
CA ALA A 438 27.90 28.21 19.81
C ALA A 438 27.59 28.40 18.29
N GLY A 439 27.81 27.36 17.47
CA GLY A 439 27.52 27.40 16.05
C GLY A 439 26.03 27.61 15.77
N LEU A 440 25.15 26.92 16.47
CA LEU A 440 23.70 27.10 16.31
C LEU A 440 23.22 28.47 16.82
N LYS A 441 23.87 29.05 17.82
CA LYS A 441 23.61 30.45 18.24
C LYS A 441 24.03 31.43 17.13
N ALA A 442 25.19 31.21 16.49
CA ALA A 442 25.63 32.04 15.36
C ALA A 442 24.65 31.93 14.17
N LEU A 443 24.21 30.69 13.83
CA LEU A 443 23.23 30.46 12.77
C LEU A 443 21.88 31.14 13.07
N LYS A 444 21.42 31.05 14.33
CA LYS A 444 20.20 31.74 14.78
C LYS A 444 20.30 33.24 14.62
N ALA A 445 21.44 33.85 15.03
CA ALA A 445 21.67 35.28 14.96
C ALA A 445 21.75 35.76 13.49
N ASP A 446 22.50 35.06 12.63
CA ASP A 446 22.61 35.42 11.21
C ASP A 446 21.28 35.27 10.46
N SER A 447 20.58 34.17 10.66
CA SER A 447 19.26 33.95 10.05
C SER A 447 18.24 34.99 10.50
N ALA A 448 18.24 35.39 11.78
CA ALA A 448 17.35 36.44 12.30
C ALA A 448 17.65 37.80 11.67
N ARG A 449 18.93 38.15 11.49
CA ARG A 449 19.35 39.37 10.79
C ARG A 449 18.84 39.37 9.33
N ARG A 450 19.04 38.28 8.61
CA ARG A 450 18.56 38.15 7.22
C ARG A 450 17.06 38.20 7.09
N VAL A 451 16.33 37.58 8.04
CA VAL A 451 14.87 37.66 8.11
C VAL A 451 14.40 39.09 8.33
N ALA A 452 15.07 39.85 9.21
CA ALA A 452 14.75 41.26 9.43
C ALA A 452 14.95 42.14 8.18
N GLU A 453 15.98 41.87 7.37
CA GLU A 453 16.24 42.54 6.12
C GLU A 453 15.25 42.12 5.01
N TYR A 454 14.86 40.86 4.95
CA TYR A 454 13.99 40.28 3.93
C TYR A 454 12.49 40.46 4.20
N GLY A 455 12.10 40.51 5.50
CA GLY A 455 10.71 40.66 5.93
C GLY A 455 9.95 39.34 6.14
N GLY A 456 10.67 38.22 6.28
CA GLY A 456 10.06 36.90 6.52
C GLY A 456 9.69 36.62 7.97
N LYS A 457 9.27 35.40 8.25
CA LYS A 457 9.00 34.87 9.60
C LYS A 457 10.27 34.29 10.22
N PRO A 458 10.29 34.03 11.55
CA PRO A 458 11.45 33.38 12.19
C PRO A 458 11.90 32.12 11.44
N ALA A 459 13.15 32.08 11.03
CA ALA A 459 13.72 31.06 10.14
C ALA A 459 14.42 29.92 10.88
N PHE A 460 14.72 30.08 12.17
CA PHE A 460 15.47 29.08 12.95
C PHE A 460 14.77 28.77 14.26
N MET A 461 14.70 27.47 14.57
CA MET A 461 14.18 26.96 15.83
C MET A 461 15.08 25.82 16.33
N LEU A 462 15.50 25.91 17.60
CA LEU A 462 16.21 24.82 18.24
C LEU A 462 15.25 23.64 18.44
N VAL A 463 15.71 22.42 18.11
CA VAL A 463 14.95 21.19 18.36
C VAL A 463 15.20 20.76 19.81
N PRO A 464 14.17 20.74 20.67
CA PRO A 464 14.34 20.39 22.06
C PRO A 464 14.68 18.90 22.24
N GLY A 465 15.40 18.57 23.33
CA GLY A 465 15.67 17.20 23.74
C GLY A 465 16.73 16.46 22.93
N ILE A 466 17.31 17.04 21.88
CA ILE A 466 18.34 16.42 21.06
C ILE A 466 19.72 16.97 21.45
N ASP A 467 20.61 16.08 21.87
CA ASP A 467 21.98 16.40 22.30
C ASP A 467 23.04 15.55 21.55
N VAL A 468 22.68 14.95 20.46
CA VAL A 468 23.56 14.22 19.54
C VAL A 468 23.43 14.84 18.14
N PRO A 469 24.55 15.10 17.44
CA PRO A 469 24.53 15.62 16.07
C PRO A 469 24.22 14.49 15.08
N PHE A 470 22.98 13.98 15.11
CA PHE A 470 22.53 12.87 14.27
C PHE A 470 22.81 13.15 12.80
N HIS A 471 23.21 12.13 12.08
CA HIS A 471 23.47 12.16 10.62
C HIS A 471 24.64 13.07 10.20
N SER A 472 25.42 13.59 11.15
CA SER A 472 26.60 14.38 10.82
C SER A 472 27.82 13.51 10.59
N THR A 473 28.78 14.08 9.85
CA THR A 473 30.09 13.45 9.58
C THR A 473 30.89 13.18 10.87
N LEU A 474 30.59 13.85 11.96
CA LEU A 474 31.20 13.60 13.28
C LEU A 474 30.98 12.17 13.79
N LEU A 475 29.89 11.53 13.36
CA LEU A 475 29.56 10.17 13.76
C LEU A 475 30.25 9.09 12.91
N ARG A 476 30.96 9.44 11.85
CA ARG A 476 31.60 8.47 10.92
C ARG A 476 32.58 7.52 11.62
N LYS A 477 33.24 7.96 12.68
CA LYS A 477 34.14 7.10 13.47
C LYS A 477 33.45 5.91 14.14
N GLY A 478 32.11 5.93 14.27
CA GLY A 478 31.33 4.82 14.79
C GLY A 478 30.88 3.81 13.74
N VAL A 479 31.08 4.10 12.45
CA VAL A 479 30.65 3.23 11.36
C VAL A 479 31.24 1.82 11.43
N PRO A 480 32.57 1.62 11.67
CA PRO A 480 33.14 0.27 11.76
C PRO A 480 32.52 -0.57 12.89
N GLU A 481 32.38 0.00 14.08
CA GLU A 481 31.77 -0.70 15.22
C GLU A 481 30.33 -1.12 14.94
N PHE A 482 29.52 -0.22 14.39
CA PHE A 482 28.13 -0.52 14.09
C PHE A 482 27.99 -1.49 12.91
N ARG A 483 28.88 -1.42 11.93
CA ARG A 483 28.97 -2.39 10.83
C ARG A 483 29.19 -3.81 11.36
N ASP A 484 30.08 -3.99 12.33
CA ASP A 484 30.31 -5.29 12.96
C ASP A 484 29.04 -5.83 13.66
N LYS A 485 28.24 -4.95 14.25
CA LYS A 485 26.94 -5.33 14.81
C LYS A 485 25.95 -5.77 13.73
N LEU A 486 25.88 -5.06 12.61
CA LEU A 486 25.05 -5.45 11.46
C LEU A 486 25.48 -6.79 10.90
N ASP A 487 26.77 -7.01 10.68
CA ASP A 487 27.32 -8.27 10.19
C ASP A 487 26.99 -9.45 11.12
N ALA A 488 26.97 -9.22 12.43
CA ALA A 488 26.67 -10.25 13.42
C ALA A 488 25.17 -10.56 13.56
N LEU A 489 24.30 -9.54 13.45
CA LEU A 489 22.88 -9.63 13.81
C LEU A 489 21.94 -9.79 12.63
N LEU A 490 22.29 -9.29 11.44
CA LEU A 490 21.44 -9.46 10.27
C LEU A 490 21.21 -10.95 9.96
N PRO A 491 20.01 -11.36 9.53
CA PRO A 491 19.74 -12.74 9.14
C PRO A 491 20.73 -13.25 8.11
N LYS A 492 21.04 -14.54 8.17
CA LYS A 492 21.97 -15.16 7.22
C LYS A 492 21.40 -15.23 5.80
N HIS A 493 20.08 -15.36 5.72
CA HIS A 493 19.35 -15.41 4.44
C HIS A 493 18.31 -14.32 4.43
N ILE A 494 18.34 -13.49 3.40
CA ILE A 494 17.38 -12.41 3.14
C ILE A 494 16.95 -12.53 1.67
N ASP A 495 15.66 -12.41 1.41
CA ASP A 495 15.14 -12.31 0.06
C ASP A 495 15.31 -10.88 -0.47
N TYR A 496 16.52 -10.55 -0.91
CA TYR A 496 16.86 -9.23 -1.42
C TYR A 496 16.07 -8.90 -2.69
N ARG A 497 15.99 -9.85 -3.64
CA ARG A 497 15.31 -9.62 -4.92
C ARG A 497 13.81 -9.48 -4.78
N GLY A 498 13.18 -10.39 -4.07
CA GLY A 498 11.73 -10.37 -3.89
C GLY A 498 11.23 -9.27 -2.96
N ARG A 499 12.07 -8.79 -2.04
CA ARG A 499 11.65 -7.83 -1.00
C ARG A 499 12.21 -6.42 -1.16
N LEU A 500 13.42 -6.25 -1.69
CA LEU A 500 14.10 -4.97 -1.69
C LEU A 500 14.31 -4.37 -3.09
N VAL A 501 14.73 -5.17 -4.07
CA VAL A 501 15.06 -4.68 -5.41
C VAL A 501 13.86 -3.94 -6.04
N GLY A 502 14.12 -2.71 -6.52
CA GLY A 502 13.15 -1.85 -7.14
C GLY A 502 12.14 -1.17 -6.20
N ARG A 503 12.12 -1.51 -4.90
CA ARG A 503 11.08 -1.07 -3.95
C ARG A 503 11.59 -0.32 -2.73
N TYR A 504 12.71 -0.74 -2.19
CA TYR A 504 13.34 -0.09 -1.04
C TYR A 504 14.09 1.16 -1.50
N ILE A 505 13.80 2.31 -0.88
CA ILE A 505 14.47 3.59 -1.16
C ILE A 505 15.36 3.94 0.03
N PRO A 506 16.69 3.69 -0.06
CA PRO A 506 17.61 4.00 1.03
C PRO A 506 17.77 5.50 1.27
N ASN A 507 17.89 5.92 2.53
CA ASN A 507 18.18 7.32 2.89
C ASN A 507 19.49 7.82 2.26
N LEU A 508 20.49 6.95 2.17
CA LEU A 508 21.83 7.31 1.76
C LEU A 508 21.90 7.78 0.30
N VAL A 509 21.16 7.12 -0.60
CA VAL A 509 21.25 7.35 -2.05
C VAL A 509 19.95 7.83 -2.69
N ALA A 510 18.81 7.70 -2.00
CA ALA A 510 17.49 8.13 -2.45
C ALA A 510 17.11 7.66 -3.88
N VAL A 511 17.46 6.42 -4.20
CA VAL A 511 17.07 5.72 -5.43
C VAL A 511 16.66 4.29 -5.08
N PRO A 512 15.85 3.61 -5.90
CA PRO A 512 15.48 2.23 -5.62
C PRO A 512 16.70 1.33 -5.44
N PHE A 513 16.65 0.46 -4.44
CA PHE A 513 17.70 -0.52 -4.18
C PHE A 513 17.84 -1.46 -5.37
N GLU A 514 19.07 -1.60 -5.85
CA GLU A 514 19.43 -2.49 -6.95
C GLU A 514 20.69 -3.29 -6.60
N MET A 515 20.82 -4.47 -7.18
CA MET A 515 21.98 -5.34 -7.00
C MET A 515 22.92 -5.24 -8.21
N THR A 516 23.40 -4.01 -8.49
CA THR A 516 24.19 -3.66 -9.69
C THR A 516 25.44 -2.85 -9.35
N LYS A 517 26.40 -2.81 -10.27
CA LYS A 517 27.62 -1.99 -10.15
C LYS A 517 27.27 -0.51 -10.04
N GLU A 518 26.30 -0.08 -10.83
CA GLU A 518 25.83 1.31 -10.89
C GLU A 518 25.26 1.74 -9.55
N PHE A 519 24.48 0.87 -8.89
CA PHE A 519 23.97 1.15 -7.55
C PHE A 519 25.08 1.20 -6.50
N ALA A 520 26.02 0.25 -6.54
CA ALA A 520 27.20 0.26 -5.67
C ALA A 520 28.05 1.53 -5.85
N ALA A 521 28.23 1.99 -7.10
CA ALA A 521 28.93 3.22 -7.39
C ALA A 521 28.25 4.46 -6.78
N LYS A 522 26.91 4.53 -6.79
CA LYS A 522 26.15 5.60 -6.12
C LYS A 522 26.39 5.65 -4.62
N ILE A 523 26.61 4.50 -3.96
CA ILE A 523 26.99 4.49 -2.54
C ILE A 523 28.35 5.19 -2.36
N LEU A 524 29.34 4.91 -3.24
CA LEU A 524 30.67 5.54 -3.16
C LEU A 524 30.67 7.04 -3.44
N GLU A 525 29.73 7.54 -4.23
CA GLU A 525 29.57 8.99 -4.45
C GLU A 525 29.20 9.74 -3.16
N VAL A 526 28.51 9.05 -2.23
CA VAL A 526 28.02 9.65 -0.99
C VAL A 526 28.96 9.39 0.20
N VAL A 527 29.49 8.17 0.30
CA VAL A 527 30.31 7.74 1.46
C VAL A 527 31.57 6.98 1.02
N PRO A 528 32.68 7.12 1.73
CA PRO A 528 33.94 6.46 1.40
C PRO A 528 33.95 5.00 1.90
N SER A 529 33.05 4.17 1.40
CA SER A 529 32.98 2.76 1.76
C SER A 529 34.15 1.98 1.18
N GLU A 530 35.09 1.57 2.01
CA GLU A 530 36.22 0.76 1.58
C GLU A 530 35.80 -0.62 1.08
N ARG A 531 34.74 -1.20 1.64
CA ARG A 531 34.20 -2.50 1.20
C ARG A 531 33.61 -2.43 -0.21
N ILE A 532 32.81 -1.41 -0.49
CA ILE A 532 32.24 -1.20 -1.83
C ILE A 532 33.36 -0.87 -2.83
N LYS A 533 34.30 0.00 -2.42
CA LYS A 533 35.43 0.35 -3.27
C LYS A 533 36.27 -0.88 -3.65
N ALA A 534 36.60 -1.72 -2.68
CA ALA A 534 37.36 -2.94 -2.94
C ALA A 534 36.63 -3.91 -3.87
N ALA A 535 35.30 -3.99 -3.75
CA ALA A 535 34.49 -4.83 -4.64
C ALA A 535 34.44 -4.27 -6.07
N LEU A 536 34.42 -2.95 -6.26
CA LEU A 536 34.35 -2.33 -7.59
C LEU A 536 35.71 -2.19 -8.29
N ASP A 537 36.81 -2.05 -7.53
CA ASP A 537 38.16 -1.86 -8.08
C ASP A 537 38.69 -3.13 -8.79
N ASP A 538 38.22 -4.32 -8.39
CA ASP A 538 38.63 -5.58 -9.01
C ASP A 538 37.42 -6.32 -9.62
N PRO A 539 37.36 -6.46 -10.97
CA PRO A 539 36.27 -7.18 -11.63
C PRO A 539 36.05 -8.61 -11.12
N LYS A 540 37.09 -9.32 -10.73
CA LYS A 540 36.96 -10.70 -10.21
C LYS A 540 36.30 -10.73 -8.83
N VAL A 541 36.60 -9.72 -8.02
CA VAL A 541 35.96 -9.57 -6.70
C VAL A 541 34.50 -9.23 -6.90
N TRP A 542 34.19 -8.31 -7.79
CA TRP A 542 32.79 -7.99 -8.11
C TRP A 542 32.04 -9.23 -8.63
N ASP A 543 32.60 -9.96 -9.58
CA ASP A 543 31.95 -11.15 -10.14
C ASP A 543 31.64 -12.17 -9.05
N SER A 544 32.55 -12.35 -8.08
CA SER A 544 32.32 -13.26 -6.93
C SER A 544 31.17 -12.82 -6.02
N TYR A 545 30.87 -11.52 -5.96
CA TYR A 545 29.67 -11.01 -5.30
C TYR A 545 28.42 -11.18 -6.17
N ALA A 546 28.51 -10.86 -7.45
CA ALA A 546 27.39 -10.87 -8.39
C ALA A 546 26.84 -12.29 -8.66
N GLU A 547 27.66 -13.32 -8.49
CA GLU A 547 27.26 -14.72 -8.60
C GLU A 547 26.46 -15.23 -7.38
N ASP A 548 26.42 -14.47 -6.27
CA ASP A 548 25.75 -14.86 -5.03
C ASP A 548 24.93 -13.70 -4.46
N ASP A 549 23.62 -13.78 -4.67
CA ASP A 549 22.67 -12.76 -4.21
C ASP A 549 22.75 -12.48 -2.69
N GLN A 550 23.08 -13.51 -1.88
CA GLN A 550 23.22 -13.32 -0.44
C GLN A 550 24.47 -12.53 -0.10
N LYS A 551 25.56 -12.75 -0.80
CA LYS A 551 26.81 -11.99 -0.59
C LYS A 551 26.66 -10.54 -1.07
N LEU A 552 26.19 -10.34 -2.29
CA LEU A 552 26.03 -9.00 -2.86
C LEU A 552 24.99 -8.18 -2.10
N GLY A 553 23.81 -8.75 -1.86
CA GLY A 553 22.75 -8.08 -1.13
C GLY A 553 23.18 -7.70 0.29
N ARG A 554 23.89 -8.61 0.98
CA ARG A 554 24.44 -8.35 2.32
C ARG A 554 25.47 -7.23 2.31
N LEU A 555 26.40 -7.24 1.35
CA LEU A 555 27.38 -6.15 1.20
C LEU A 555 26.68 -4.81 1.07
N LEU A 556 25.75 -4.70 0.11
CA LEU A 556 25.06 -3.44 -0.18
C LEU A 556 24.20 -2.98 1.01
N LEU A 557 23.39 -3.86 1.59
CA LEU A 557 22.52 -3.52 2.72
C LEU A 557 23.31 -3.13 3.97
N THR A 558 24.36 -3.87 4.30
CA THR A 558 25.22 -3.56 5.45
C THR A 558 25.89 -2.20 5.29
N GLU A 559 26.42 -1.88 4.11
CA GLU A 559 27.06 -0.58 3.86
C GLU A 559 26.02 0.56 3.87
N LEU A 560 24.87 0.39 3.25
CA LEU A 560 23.78 1.38 3.35
C LEU A 560 23.42 1.71 4.79
N LEU A 561 23.20 0.69 5.62
CA LEU A 561 22.76 0.87 7.01
C LEU A 561 23.87 1.34 7.95
N SER A 562 25.13 0.92 7.74
CA SER A 562 26.24 1.30 8.61
C SER A 562 26.66 2.76 8.44
N TRP A 563 26.53 3.33 7.25
CA TRP A 563 26.83 4.73 6.97
C TRP A 563 25.66 5.68 7.22
N GLN A 564 24.43 5.16 7.28
CA GLN A 564 23.21 5.94 7.34
C GLN A 564 23.16 6.95 8.49
N PHE A 565 23.53 6.53 9.72
CA PHE A 565 23.45 7.41 10.89
C PHE A 565 24.52 8.52 10.92
N ALA A 566 25.53 8.42 10.07
CA ALA A 566 26.64 9.35 9.91
C ALA A 566 26.60 10.09 8.56
N SER A 567 25.47 10.12 7.91
CA SER A 567 25.24 10.75 6.60
C SER A 567 23.87 11.43 6.56
N PRO A 568 23.71 12.52 5.81
CA PRO A 568 22.44 13.24 5.74
C PRO A 568 21.30 12.39 5.23
N VAL A 569 20.11 12.64 5.77
CA VAL A 569 18.86 12.05 5.25
C VAL A 569 18.39 12.84 4.03
N ARG A 570 18.30 12.19 2.88
CA ARG A 570 17.95 12.78 1.58
C ARG A 570 16.43 12.66 1.31
N TRP A 571 15.61 13.25 2.20
CA TRP A 571 14.16 13.08 2.13
C TRP A 571 13.50 13.88 1.02
N ILE A 572 14.06 15.04 0.67
CA ILE A 572 13.62 15.83 -0.51
C ILE A 572 13.70 14.97 -1.78
N GLU A 573 14.84 14.32 -1.99
CA GLU A 573 15.06 13.46 -3.16
C GLU A 573 14.18 12.21 -3.12
N THR A 574 13.99 11.63 -1.94
CA THR A 574 13.08 10.48 -1.74
C THR A 574 11.65 10.84 -2.11
N GLN A 575 11.13 11.98 -1.66
CA GLN A 575 9.78 12.42 -2.02
C GLN A 575 9.67 12.79 -3.51
N ALA A 576 10.68 13.45 -4.07
CA ALA A 576 10.72 13.78 -5.50
C ALA A 576 10.68 12.51 -6.37
N LEU A 577 11.43 11.48 -5.98
CA LEU A 577 11.40 10.18 -6.64
C LEU A 577 10.02 9.52 -6.55
N LEU A 578 9.41 9.51 -5.37
CA LEU A 578 8.12 8.84 -5.17
C LEU A 578 6.99 9.53 -5.94
N PHE A 579 6.93 10.87 -5.91
CA PHE A 579 5.82 11.64 -6.48
C PHE A 579 5.97 11.95 -7.96
N GLY A 580 7.20 12.07 -8.46
CA GLY A 580 7.47 12.38 -9.86
C GLY A 580 6.90 11.32 -10.80
N SER A 581 6.44 11.76 -11.98
CA SER A 581 5.97 10.85 -13.02
C SER A 581 7.10 10.00 -13.61
N ALA A 582 6.75 8.88 -14.24
CA ALA A 582 7.74 8.04 -14.94
C ALA A 582 8.50 8.80 -16.04
N GLU A 583 7.84 9.74 -16.71
CA GLU A 583 8.46 10.60 -17.73
C GLU A 583 9.54 11.51 -17.15
N GLN A 584 9.42 11.88 -15.88
CA GLN A 584 10.39 12.68 -15.13
C GLN A 584 11.42 11.83 -14.39
N GLY A 585 11.38 10.49 -14.57
CA GLY A 585 12.25 9.55 -13.87
C GLY A 585 11.79 9.24 -12.45
N GLY A 586 10.56 9.58 -12.10
CA GLY A 586 9.92 9.26 -10.82
C GLY A 586 9.17 7.92 -10.84
N LEU A 587 8.59 7.57 -9.71
CA LEU A 587 7.87 6.32 -9.51
C LEU A 587 6.35 6.46 -9.67
N GLY A 588 5.83 7.69 -9.65
CA GLY A 588 4.42 7.99 -9.85
C GLY A 588 3.50 7.30 -8.85
N VAL A 589 3.81 7.39 -7.55
CA VAL A 589 2.95 6.81 -6.53
C VAL A 589 1.61 7.54 -6.47
N GLU A 590 0.54 6.79 -6.24
CA GLU A 590 -0.83 7.28 -6.12
C GLU A 590 -1.25 7.40 -4.66
N GLU A 591 -0.64 6.60 -3.78
CA GLU A 591 -0.87 6.68 -2.33
C GLU A 591 0.46 6.75 -1.57
N TYR A 592 0.51 7.65 -0.59
CA TYR A 592 1.66 7.85 0.29
C TYR A 592 1.19 7.69 1.73
N VAL A 593 1.57 6.58 2.37
CA VAL A 593 1.04 6.15 3.67
C VAL A 593 2.12 6.22 4.73
N GLU A 594 2.00 7.14 5.68
CA GLU A 594 2.87 7.20 6.85
C GLU A 594 2.41 6.20 7.92
N VAL A 595 3.27 5.25 8.24
CA VAL A 595 3.08 4.33 9.38
C VAL A 595 3.71 4.97 10.63
N GLY A 596 2.90 5.76 11.34
CA GLY A 596 3.35 6.58 12.45
C GLY A 596 2.20 7.07 13.33
N LEU A 597 2.50 7.97 14.27
CA LEU A 597 1.52 8.47 15.23
C LEU A 597 0.57 9.50 14.60
N GLY A 598 -0.74 9.35 14.84
CA GLY A 598 -1.76 10.23 14.27
C GLY A 598 -1.74 11.66 14.83
N ASN A 599 -1.26 11.84 16.04
CA ASN A 599 -1.13 13.15 16.68
C ASN A 599 0.18 13.89 16.35
N ALA A 600 1.09 13.22 15.63
CA ALA A 600 2.37 13.79 15.18
C ALA A 600 2.72 13.30 13.75
N PRO A 601 1.86 13.54 12.74
CA PRO A 601 2.07 13.06 11.37
C PRO A 601 3.18 13.87 10.69
N THR A 602 4.42 13.44 10.80
CA THR A 602 5.60 14.16 10.29
C THR A 602 5.78 13.97 8.78
N LEU A 603 5.86 12.73 8.32
CA LEU A 603 6.12 12.45 6.91
C LEU A 603 4.89 12.72 6.03
N ALA A 604 3.68 12.45 6.52
CA ALA A 604 2.45 12.83 5.84
C ALA A 604 2.35 14.36 5.65
N ASN A 605 2.72 15.13 6.69
CA ASN A 605 2.76 16.59 6.57
C ASN A 605 3.84 17.08 5.60
N LEU A 606 5.02 16.45 5.57
CA LEU A 606 6.07 16.76 4.60
C LEU A 606 5.61 16.41 3.18
N GLY A 607 5.03 15.23 2.96
CA GLY A 607 4.47 14.82 1.68
C GLY A 607 3.42 15.79 1.17
N SER A 608 2.44 16.14 2.01
CA SER A 608 1.39 17.12 1.64
C SER A 608 1.94 18.52 1.31
N LYS A 609 3.04 18.92 1.95
CA LYS A 609 3.72 20.20 1.62
C LYS A 609 4.52 20.11 0.34
N THR A 610 5.22 19.00 0.09
CA THR A 610 5.95 18.76 -1.16
C THR A 610 5.02 18.79 -2.35
N LEU A 611 3.84 18.15 -2.27
CA LEU A 611 2.82 18.15 -3.33
C LEU A 611 2.24 19.54 -3.64
N ARG A 612 2.44 20.53 -2.75
CA ARG A 612 2.07 21.93 -3.01
C ARG A 612 3.16 22.74 -3.70
N LEU A 613 4.35 22.19 -3.86
CA LEU A 613 5.42 22.84 -4.61
C LEU A 613 5.08 22.86 -6.11
N PRO A 614 5.52 23.88 -6.86
CA PRO A 614 5.20 24.00 -8.28
C PRO A 614 5.56 22.76 -9.11
N ASP A 615 6.66 22.13 -8.79
CA ASP A 615 7.18 20.96 -9.52
C ASP A 615 6.29 19.71 -9.39
N PHE A 616 5.38 19.68 -8.40
CA PHE A 616 4.47 18.57 -8.11
C PHE A 616 3.00 18.93 -8.31
N SER A 617 2.68 20.07 -8.87
CA SER A 617 1.30 20.59 -9.02
C SER A 617 0.40 19.72 -9.91
N GLY A 618 0.98 18.83 -10.72
CA GLY A 618 0.26 17.87 -11.56
C GLY A 618 0.20 16.45 -10.98
N CYS A 619 0.74 16.22 -9.77
CA CYS A 619 0.75 14.90 -9.16
C CYS A 619 -0.54 14.67 -8.37
N ASP A 620 -1.26 13.61 -8.70
CA ASP A 620 -2.45 13.17 -7.95
C ASP A 620 -2.04 12.08 -6.95
N VAL A 621 -1.70 12.49 -5.73
CA VAL A 621 -1.23 11.60 -4.67
C VAL A 621 -2.07 11.81 -3.42
N THR A 622 -2.71 10.73 -2.96
CA THR A 622 -3.42 10.74 -1.69
C THR A 622 -2.45 10.46 -0.53
N VAL A 623 -2.46 11.34 0.47
CA VAL A 623 -1.55 11.24 1.62
C VAL A 623 -2.32 10.80 2.86
N TYR A 624 -1.91 9.67 3.43
CA TYR A 624 -2.46 9.10 4.66
C TYR A 624 -1.43 9.02 5.78
N ASN A 625 -1.92 9.07 7.02
CA ASN A 625 -1.20 8.62 8.21
C ASN A 625 -2.08 7.60 8.94
N VAL A 626 -1.56 6.43 9.26
CA VAL A 626 -2.33 5.31 9.81
C VAL A 626 -3.05 5.63 11.11
N GLY A 627 -2.52 6.55 11.92
CA GLY A 627 -3.16 6.95 13.18
C GLY A 627 -4.13 8.13 13.04
N ARG A 628 -3.89 9.05 12.07
CA ARG A 628 -4.78 10.19 11.79
C ARG A 628 -5.98 9.75 10.97
N ASP A 629 -5.75 8.92 9.96
CA ASP A 629 -6.73 8.50 8.97
C ASP A 629 -7.16 7.03 9.21
N GLU A 630 -7.27 6.65 10.50
CA GLU A 630 -7.47 5.27 10.95
C GLU A 630 -8.64 4.59 10.25
N GLY A 631 -9.80 5.21 10.20
CA GLY A 631 -10.98 4.66 9.56
C GLY A 631 -10.73 4.33 8.09
N ARG A 632 -10.08 5.25 7.36
CA ARG A 632 -9.81 5.09 5.93
C ARG A 632 -8.76 4.02 5.66
N VAL A 633 -7.64 4.08 6.38
CA VAL A 633 -6.49 3.18 6.16
C VAL A 633 -6.82 1.74 6.56
N TYR A 634 -7.42 1.54 7.72
CA TYR A 634 -7.83 0.21 8.19
C TYR A 634 -9.22 -0.22 7.69
N MET A 635 -9.89 0.64 6.91
CA MET A 635 -11.28 0.42 6.45
C MET A 635 -12.23 0.12 7.60
N THR A 636 -12.16 0.94 8.67
CA THR A 636 -12.98 0.80 9.89
C THR A 636 -13.94 1.96 10.08
N ASP A 637 -14.20 2.76 9.02
CA ASP A 637 -15.22 3.82 9.04
C ASP A 637 -16.59 3.20 9.41
N SER A 638 -17.38 3.92 10.20
CA SER A 638 -18.67 3.45 10.69
C SER A 638 -19.63 3.01 9.58
N ASP A 639 -19.60 3.71 8.45
CA ASP A 639 -20.44 3.42 7.29
C ASP A 639 -19.98 2.15 6.51
N SER A 640 -18.80 1.64 6.81
CA SER A 640 -18.20 0.48 6.14
C SER A 640 -18.14 -0.76 7.03
N LEU A 641 -18.63 -0.69 8.28
CA LEU A 641 -18.65 -1.85 9.15
C LEU A 641 -19.84 -2.73 8.78
N VAL A 642 -19.58 -3.92 8.26
CA VAL A 642 -20.52 -5.04 8.36
C VAL A 642 -20.20 -5.75 9.67
N PRO A 643 -21.19 -6.04 10.52
CA PRO A 643 -20.96 -6.87 11.68
C PRO A 643 -20.30 -8.18 11.26
N ASP A 644 -19.23 -8.57 11.95
CA ASP A 644 -18.50 -9.83 11.67
C ASP A 644 -19.40 -11.08 11.91
N ASP A 645 -20.61 -10.86 12.49
CA ASP A 645 -21.59 -11.86 12.88
C ASP A 645 -22.80 -11.97 11.92
N GLU A 646 -22.78 -11.37 10.71
CA GLU A 646 -23.79 -11.83 9.74
C GLU A 646 -23.55 -13.34 9.52
N PRO A 647 -24.51 -14.20 9.89
CA PRO A 647 -24.32 -15.64 9.68
C PRO A 647 -24.03 -15.86 8.20
N GLU A 648 -23.01 -16.68 7.90
CA GLU A 648 -22.86 -17.23 6.55
C GLU A 648 -24.25 -17.68 6.13
N GLU A 649 -24.82 -17.05 5.08
CA GLU A 649 -26.08 -17.51 4.53
C GLU A 649 -25.84 -18.96 4.12
N THR A 650 -26.23 -19.88 4.99
CA THR A 650 -26.32 -21.27 4.61
C THR A 650 -27.15 -21.29 3.33
N GLU A 651 -26.56 -21.83 2.25
CA GLU A 651 -27.25 -22.09 0.99
C GLU A 651 -28.64 -22.61 1.32
N THR A 652 -29.64 -21.74 1.25
CA THR A 652 -31.02 -22.19 1.34
C THR A 652 -31.21 -23.00 0.09
N SER A 653 -31.24 -24.35 0.28
CA SER A 653 -31.71 -25.30 -0.72
C SER A 653 -32.86 -24.66 -1.50
N ALA A 654 -32.72 -24.61 -2.81
CA ALA A 654 -33.73 -24.10 -3.72
C ALA A 654 -35.12 -24.58 -3.29
N PRO A 655 -36.15 -23.73 -3.26
CA PRO A 655 -37.48 -24.14 -2.90
C PRO A 655 -37.89 -25.32 -3.78
N ALA A 656 -38.25 -26.41 -3.15
CA ALA A 656 -38.70 -27.63 -3.83
C ALA A 656 -39.75 -27.24 -4.89
N ALA A 657 -39.50 -27.65 -6.11
CA ALA A 657 -40.44 -27.44 -7.22
C ALA A 657 -41.85 -27.88 -6.81
N ALA A 658 -42.80 -26.99 -6.99
CA ALA A 658 -44.21 -27.33 -6.78
C ALA A 658 -44.57 -28.54 -7.64
N PRO A 659 -45.33 -29.52 -7.10
CA PRO A 659 -45.73 -30.71 -7.87
C PRO A 659 -46.53 -30.28 -9.11
N ALA A 660 -46.16 -30.85 -10.26
CA ALA A 660 -46.87 -30.64 -11.51
C ALA A 660 -48.36 -31.02 -11.36
N PRO A 661 -49.31 -30.24 -11.93
CA PRO A 661 -50.69 -30.60 -11.94
C PRO A 661 -50.87 -31.88 -12.74
N ALA A 662 -51.65 -32.86 -12.16
CA ALA A 662 -52.01 -34.09 -12.82
C ALA A 662 -52.78 -33.77 -14.14
N ALA A 663 -52.36 -34.39 -15.22
CA ALA A 663 -53.05 -34.31 -16.51
C ALA A 663 -54.42 -35.00 -16.44
N PRO A 664 -55.43 -34.55 -17.20
CA PRO A 664 -56.74 -35.14 -17.23
C PRO A 664 -56.76 -36.50 -17.94
#